data_22823b1f0d81ba53a925b3e15883ffe5
#
_entry.id   22823b1f0d81ba53a925b3e15883ffe5
#
_cell.length_a   1.000
_cell.length_b   1.000
_cell.length_c   1.000
_cell.angle_alpha   90.00
_cell.angle_beta   90.00
_cell.angle_gamma   90.00
#
_symmetry.space_group_name_H-M   'P 1'
#
loop_
_entity.id
_entity.type
_entity.pdbx_description
1 polymer ?
#
loop_
_entity_poly.entity_id
_entity_poly.type
_entity_poly.pdbx_seq_one_letter_code
_entity_poly.pdbx_strand_id
1 'polypeptide(L)'
;MSRVLAKALLVIALAVAARPASVGAQRAWNDSVSRQLVQRATERRARQLAHSGLTDYQAQAHGYLTFLAQLGEGFPIPPKVVKGDELMLEVYWRAPNYSKQWIVGRRDTLLLPTDINYHRDHLGIVQNNFPDIIRLGDGDEVRDVAHPLSARGLATYDYQLSDSLRFEIPGRTIDLYEVKVRPKNDREPAAVGAVYIAKDDAQVVRMAFSFTRSALKDRQLEDVSVVLENSLNEGRYWLPRRQEIEIRRTGSWMDFPVRGIIRGRWEIRDYRVNQGGTVALTPGPEITYAPPQRRAGFRWPDTPLLAGIPGDVQLATDDDVRQVQEEARRLVRAQALQRTQSTLPSARSFSDLLRVTRAEGLALGGGVRRRIGAGLDAGVLGRFGLSDHEGKATASLGWERADGVALRLRVFRDYRDAGDDAETSRARNSIAAQEFGSDYTQPFDTRGVAASVHLGVHAGLRWVLDGGYEWQQAVDVAARSSRGSYAPTLAAFRGKGPRLSLAAERQNGGWWWGSTLRARGELRVGRLSGWPGGAAPAGDSAAPGQFARVFASAELTREFGRGQLAVRVTGGAVDAQGEVAPQLLLFAGGPLSAPGYDFHHFQSRTLFTQHAEWRFPIPFVAIPLGRWGRIPGEARLAPYIHGVYSARGIDGMHRTAPDAAGGAGSGVMSYRPGWYPSLGVGALSFFDLIRVDVSRGMRDGRWTFGIDISRDFWSIL
;
A
#
# COMPACT_ATOMS: atom_id res chain seq x y z
N MET A 1 -6.67 -30.89 22.66
CA MET A 1 -7.18 -29.51 22.60
C MET A 1 -6.54 -28.54 23.60
N SER A 2 -6.25 -28.92 24.84
CA SER A 2 -5.69 -27.99 25.85
C SER A 2 -4.28 -27.46 25.59
N ARG A 3 -3.36 -28.27 25.01
CA ARG A 3 -1.96 -27.88 24.83
C ARG A 3 -1.68 -26.95 23.64
N VAL A 4 -2.48 -27.01 22.59
CA VAL A 4 -2.32 -26.12 21.40
C VAL A 4 -2.98 -24.75 21.70
N LEU A 5 -4.15 -24.76 22.32
CA LEU A 5 -4.82 -23.53 22.75
C LEU A 5 -4.02 -22.78 23.84
N ALA A 6 -3.40 -23.53 24.77
CA ALA A 6 -2.54 -22.94 25.81
C ALA A 6 -1.26 -22.32 25.21
N LYS A 7 -0.65 -22.93 24.19
CA LYS A 7 0.51 -22.37 23.50
C LYS A 7 0.15 -21.16 22.63
N ALA A 8 -1.01 -21.17 21.98
CA ALA A 8 -1.51 -20.02 21.20
C ALA A 8 -1.86 -18.84 22.12
N LEU A 9 -2.50 -19.10 23.25
CA LEU A 9 -2.80 -18.07 24.27
C LEU A 9 -1.53 -17.53 24.93
N LEU A 10 -0.50 -18.36 25.12
CA LEU A 10 0.78 -17.92 25.67
C LEU A 10 1.54 -17.00 24.71
N VAL A 11 1.48 -17.26 23.41
CA VAL A 11 2.08 -16.37 22.39
C VAL A 11 1.31 -15.04 22.29
N ILE A 12 -0.01 -15.06 22.43
CA ILE A 12 -0.82 -13.84 22.45
C ILE A 12 -0.59 -13.07 23.76
N ALA A 13 -0.46 -13.74 24.89
CA ALA A 13 -0.17 -13.12 26.18
C ALA A 13 1.24 -12.50 26.22
N LEU A 14 2.23 -13.12 25.58
CA LEU A 14 3.59 -12.55 25.42
C LEU A 14 3.63 -11.35 24.47
N ALA A 15 2.77 -11.32 23.44
CA ALA A 15 2.64 -10.17 22.54
C ALA A 15 1.95 -8.98 23.21
N VAL A 16 1.04 -9.23 24.18
CA VAL A 16 0.33 -8.17 24.93
C VAL A 16 1.15 -7.66 26.12
N ALA A 17 2.11 -8.48 26.62
CA ALA A 17 2.98 -8.12 27.73
C ALA A 17 4.19 -7.26 27.34
N ALA A 18 4.38 -6.91 26.06
CA ALA A 18 5.33 -5.89 25.66
C ALA A 18 4.92 -4.56 26.28
N ARG A 19 5.58 -4.21 27.41
CA ARG A 19 5.35 -2.95 28.13
C ARG A 19 5.44 -1.78 27.14
N PRO A 20 4.50 -0.83 27.17
CA PRO A 20 4.70 0.42 26.48
C PRO A 20 5.97 1.05 27.07
N ALA A 21 6.89 1.45 26.20
CA ALA A 21 8.00 2.29 26.58
C ALA A 21 7.44 3.46 27.42
N SER A 22 8.11 3.82 28.49
CA SER A 22 7.72 4.87 29.40
C SER A 22 7.27 6.09 28.61
N VAL A 23 5.98 6.40 28.67
CA VAL A 23 5.43 7.67 28.20
C VAL A 23 6.01 8.72 29.15
N GLY A 24 7.10 9.37 28.73
CA GLY A 24 7.55 10.59 29.38
C GLY A 24 6.35 11.52 29.47
N ALA A 25 6.11 12.10 30.62
CA ALA A 25 4.97 12.99 30.84
C ALA A 25 4.96 14.08 29.76
N GLN A 26 4.08 13.99 28.79
CA GLN A 26 3.94 14.97 27.72
C GLN A 26 3.58 16.31 28.35
N ARG A 27 4.35 17.35 28.06
CA ARG A 27 4.08 18.71 28.52
C ARG A 27 2.73 19.19 27.98
N ALA A 28 2.10 20.08 28.73
CA ALA A 28 0.83 20.67 28.28
C ALA A 28 1.05 21.58 27.06
N TRP A 29 0.05 21.67 26.19
CA TRP A 29 0.04 22.64 25.11
C TRP A 29 0.09 24.07 25.66
N ASN A 30 0.95 24.91 25.07
CA ASN A 30 1.16 26.32 25.47
C ASN A 30 1.66 26.49 26.89
N ASP A 31 2.42 25.58 27.45
CA ASP A 31 3.11 25.78 28.70
C ASP A 31 4.09 26.99 28.61
N SER A 32 4.51 27.51 29.75
CA SER A 32 5.37 28.71 29.80
C SER A 32 6.71 28.49 29.09
N VAL A 33 7.29 27.28 29.19
CA VAL A 33 8.57 26.92 28.56
C VAL A 33 8.45 26.89 27.04
N SER A 34 7.40 26.20 26.53
CA SER A 34 7.12 26.12 25.09
C SER A 34 6.90 27.52 24.52
N ARG A 35 6.11 28.35 25.17
CA ARG A 35 5.85 29.74 24.72
C ARG A 35 7.11 30.62 24.71
N GLN A 36 7.90 30.56 25.75
CA GLN A 36 9.16 31.33 25.82
C GLN A 36 10.16 30.91 24.75
N LEU A 37 10.28 29.58 24.49
CA LEU A 37 11.16 29.07 23.45
C LEU A 37 10.71 29.54 22.06
N VAL A 38 9.41 29.40 21.75
CA VAL A 38 8.83 29.84 20.49
C VAL A 38 8.94 31.33 20.29
N GLN A 39 8.72 32.11 21.34
CA GLN A 39 8.88 33.56 21.26
C GLN A 39 10.34 33.93 20.95
N ARG A 40 11.33 33.37 21.67
CA ARG A 40 12.76 33.59 21.38
C ARG A 40 13.13 33.21 19.95
N ALA A 41 12.64 32.07 19.47
CA ALA A 41 12.88 31.61 18.10
C ALA A 41 12.22 32.53 17.05
N THR A 42 11.04 33.07 17.34
CA THR A 42 10.36 34.06 16.49
C THR A 42 11.14 35.37 16.44
N GLU A 43 11.59 35.89 17.57
CA GLU A 43 12.41 37.10 17.64
C GLU A 43 13.78 36.92 16.97
N ARG A 44 14.41 35.74 17.16
CA ARG A 44 15.69 35.43 16.52
C ARG A 44 15.52 35.42 15.00
N ARG A 45 14.46 34.76 14.53
CA ARG A 45 14.12 34.68 13.10
C ARG A 45 13.83 36.06 12.51
N ALA A 46 13.05 36.90 13.20
CA ALA A 46 12.76 38.25 12.76
C ALA A 46 14.05 39.11 12.64
N ARG A 47 14.97 38.98 13.59
CA ARG A 47 16.27 39.65 13.54
C ARG A 47 17.11 39.16 12.36
N GLN A 48 17.11 37.88 12.07
CA GLN A 48 17.84 37.34 10.92
C GLN A 48 17.29 37.82 9.57
N LEU A 49 15.97 37.93 9.44
CA LEU A 49 15.34 38.46 8.25
C LEU A 49 15.65 39.96 8.05
N ALA A 50 15.73 40.73 9.15
CA ALA A 50 15.95 42.17 9.10
C ALA A 50 17.45 42.56 8.93
N HIS A 51 18.36 41.79 9.52
CA HIS A 51 19.76 42.21 9.68
C HIS A 51 20.76 41.06 9.42
N SER A 52 20.45 40.16 8.52
CA SER A 52 21.29 38.96 8.33
C SER A 52 22.69 39.24 7.78
N GLY A 53 22.93 40.42 7.21
CA GLY A 53 24.12 40.73 6.42
C GLY A 53 24.22 39.86 5.16
N LEU A 54 23.17 39.10 4.88
CA LEU A 54 23.03 38.29 3.68
C LEU A 54 22.38 39.16 2.60
N THR A 55 23.16 39.58 1.62
CA THR A 55 22.65 40.40 0.51
C THR A 55 22.27 39.56 -0.70
N ASP A 56 23.05 38.53 -0.94
CA ASP A 56 22.82 37.59 -2.08
C ASP A 56 23.49 36.25 -1.82
N TYR A 57 23.02 35.22 -2.51
CA TYR A 57 23.77 33.98 -2.64
C TYR A 57 23.53 33.33 -4.00
N GLN A 58 24.48 32.52 -4.40
CA GLN A 58 24.37 31.54 -5.46
C GLN A 58 24.61 30.16 -4.88
N ALA A 59 23.85 29.15 -5.33
CA ALA A 59 24.00 27.76 -4.90
C ALA A 59 23.72 26.80 -6.06
N GLN A 60 24.10 25.54 -5.91
CA GLN A 60 23.70 24.46 -6.78
C GLN A 60 22.68 23.58 -6.06
N ALA A 61 21.62 23.18 -6.77
CA ALA A 61 20.65 22.27 -6.23
C ALA A 61 20.46 21.07 -7.16
N HIS A 62 20.60 19.89 -6.57
CA HIS A 62 20.39 18.63 -7.22
C HIS A 62 19.10 18.00 -6.68
N GLY A 63 18.19 17.62 -7.57
CA GLY A 63 16.88 17.15 -7.14
C GLY A 63 16.33 16.01 -7.99
N TYR A 64 15.49 15.23 -7.33
CA TYR A 64 14.69 14.16 -7.92
C TYR A 64 13.20 14.45 -7.73
N LEU A 65 12.44 14.37 -8.83
CA LEU A 65 10.98 14.35 -8.82
C LEU A 65 10.51 12.97 -9.19
N THR A 66 9.86 12.27 -8.29
CA THR A 66 9.33 10.94 -8.53
C THR A 66 7.82 10.95 -8.49
N PHE A 67 7.21 10.35 -9.50
CA PHE A 67 5.76 10.17 -9.62
C PHE A 67 5.46 8.70 -9.38
N LEU A 68 4.63 8.44 -8.39
CA LEU A 68 4.26 7.10 -8.01
C LEU A 68 2.75 6.95 -8.09
N ALA A 69 2.30 5.76 -8.44
CA ALA A 69 0.88 5.40 -8.47
C ALA A 69 0.60 4.26 -7.50
N GLN A 70 -0.54 4.35 -6.83
CA GLN A 70 -1.14 3.27 -6.06
C GLN A 70 -2.57 3.07 -6.54
N LEU A 71 -2.97 1.81 -6.63
CA LEU A 71 -4.28 1.42 -7.15
C LEU A 71 -5.06 0.61 -6.10
N GLY A 72 -6.39 0.66 -6.17
CA GLY A 72 -7.29 -0.14 -5.35
C GLY A 72 -7.79 0.53 -4.07
N GLU A 73 -8.88 0.01 -3.53
CA GLU A 73 -9.45 0.51 -2.28
C GLU A 73 -8.50 0.25 -1.11
N GLY A 74 -8.23 1.29 -0.31
CA GLY A 74 -7.29 1.21 0.81
C GLY A 74 -5.81 1.14 0.39
N PHE A 75 -5.52 1.18 -0.91
CA PHE A 75 -4.16 1.19 -1.47
C PHE A 75 -3.26 0.07 -0.90
N PRO A 76 -3.65 -1.20 -1.05
CA PRO A 76 -2.94 -2.34 -0.47
C PRO A 76 -1.58 -2.58 -1.12
N ILE A 77 -1.37 -2.04 -2.32
CA ILE A 77 -0.13 -2.22 -3.08
C ILE A 77 0.81 -1.06 -2.78
N PRO A 78 2.12 -1.31 -2.57
CA PRO A 78 3.11 -0.25 -2.44
C PRO A 78 3.09 0.68 -3.66
N PRO A 79 3.37 1.98 -3.49
CA PRO A 79 3.43 2.88 -4.61
C PRO A 79 4.52 2.45 -5.59
N LYS A 80 4.17 2.38 -6.89
CA LYS A 80 5.12 2.10 -7.98
C LYS A 80 5.54 3.39 -8.66
N VAL A 81 6.83 3.54 -8.92
CA VAL A 81 7.35 4.67 -9.68
C VAL A 81 6.85 4.56 -11.12
N VAL A 82 6.15 5.58 -11.58
CA VAL A 82 5.64 5.67 -12.96
C VAL A 82 6.47 6.62 -13.81
N LYS A 83 7.12 7.60 -13.16
CA LYS A 83 8.00 8.56 -13.80
C LYS A 83 9.04 9.06 -12.79
N GLY A 84 10.25 9.31 -13.24
CA GLY A 84 11.31 9.97 -12.50
C GLY A 84 11.94 11.08 -13.33
N ASP A 85 12.06 12.26 -12.76
CA ASP A 85 12.82 13.39 -13.31
C ASP A 85 14.01 13.69 -12.37
N GLU A 86 15.19 13.88 -12.92
CA GLU A 86 16.37 14.36 -12.21
C GLU A 86 16.77 15.72 -12.77
N LEU A 87 16.97 16.65 -11.87
CA LEU A 87 17.19 18.06 -12.19
C LEU A 87 18.44 18.58 -11.50
N MET A 88 19.23 19.37 -12.22
CA MET A 88 20.29 20.18 -11.68
C MET A 88 19.96 21.65 -11.90
N LEU A 89 19.96 22.41 -10.82
CA LEU A 89 19.60 23.83 -10.82
C LEU A 89 20.75 24.68 -10.33
N GLU A 90 20.89 25.86 -10.92
CA GLU A 90 21.61 26.99 -10.32
C GLU A 90 20.58 27.90 -9.64
N VAL A 91 20.77 28.13 -8.34
CA VAL A 91 19.87 28.94 -7.51
C VAL A 91 20.53 30.28 -7.26
N TYR A 92 19.81 31.35 -7.51
CA TYR A 92 20.23 32.73 -7.26
C TYR A 92 19.19 33.39 -6.37
N TRP A 93 19.65 33.94 -5.26
CA TRP A 93 18.80 34.67 -4.35
C TRP A 93 19.42 36.04 -4.03
N ARG A 94 18.57 37.03 -3.88
CA ARG A 94 18.96 38.39 -3.46
C ARG A 94 17.91 38.99 -2.55
N ALA A 95 18.38 39.62 -1.49
CA ALA A 95 17.52 40.29 -0.51
C ALA A 95 16.63 41.35 -1.18
N PRO A 96 15.40 41.61 -0.67
CA PRO A 96 14.80 40.87 0.43
C PRO A 96 14.21 39.51 0.08
N ASN A 97 13.72 39.25 -1.16
CA ASN A 97 13.00 38.05 -1.52
C ASN A 97 13.08 37.71 -3.01
N TYR A 98 14.07 38.18 -3.74
CA TYR A 98 14.24 37.83 -5.14
C TYR A 98 14.92 36.47 -5.28
N SER A 99 14.29 35.60 -6.01
CA SER A 99 14.82 34.30 -6.34
C SER A 99 14.71 34.02 -7.83
N LYS A 100 15.73 33.36 -8.36
CA LYS A 100 15.76 32.87 -9.73
C LYS A 100 16.45 31.50 -9.74
N GLN A 101 15.88 30.58 -10.43
CA GLN A 101 16.40 29.21 -10.51
C GLN A 101 16.52 28.83 -11.97
N TRP A 102 17.72 28.39 -12.37
CA TRP A 102 18.00 27.98 -13.74
C TRP A 102 18.20 26.46 -13.83
N ILE A 103 17.37 25.77 -14.60
CA ILE A 103 17.56 24.36 -14.94
C ILE A 103 18.75 24.27 -15.90
N VAL A 104 19.89 23.80 -15.42
CA VAL A 104 21.11 23.59 -16.21
C VAL A 104 21.19 22.17 -16.77
N GLY A 105 20.67 21.19 -16.03
CA GLY A 105 20.58 19.80 -16.45
C GLY A 105 19.21 19.20 -16.14
N ARG A 106 18.73 18.37 -17.06
CA ARG A 106 17.53 17.58 -16.86
C ARG A 106 17.66 16.27 -17.62
N ARG A 107 17.29 15.19 -16.93
CA ARG A 107 17.02 13.89 -17.54
C ARG A 107 15.78 13.28 -16.91
N ASP A 108 15.02 12.53 -17.68
CA ASP A 108 13.77 11.92 -17.22
C ASP A 108 13.65 10.46 -17.69
N THR A 109 12.84 9.72 -16.96
CA THR A 109 12.47 8.35 -17.29
C THR A 109 10.97 8.18 -17.11
N LEU A 110 10.28 7.85 -18.19
CA LEU A 110 8.87 7.49 -18.17
C LEU A 110 8.78 5.96 -18.17
N LEU A 111 8.29 5.39 -17.07
CA LEU A 111 8.17 3.94 -16.89
C LEU A 111 6.77 3.42 -17.26
N LEU A 112 5.72 4.23 -17.04
CA LEU A 112 4.35 3.93 -17.44
C LEU A 112 3.80 5.07 -18.29
N PRO A 113 3.00 4.78 -19.32
CA PRO A 113 2.28 5.82 -20.05
C PRO A 113 1.34 6.55 -19.09
N THR A 114 1.51 7.85 -18.99
CA THR A 114 0.72 8.70 -18.09
C THR A 114 0.55 10.08 -18.69
N ASP A 115 -0.65 10.64 -18.57
CA ASP A 115 -0.97 12.03 -18.91
C ASP A 115 -0.60 13.00 -17.78
N ILE A 116 0.26 12.60 -16.83
CA ILE A 116 0.68 13.48 -15.75
C ILE A 116 1.48 14.65 -16.32
N ASN A 117 0.75 15.68 -16.69
CA ASN A 117 1.28 17.02 -16.99
C ASN A 117 1.40 17.79 -15.68
N TYR A 118 2.39 17.43 -14.87
CA TYR A 118 2.67 18.21 -13.69
C TYR A 118 3.56 19.40 -14.10
N HIS A 119 3.10 20.60 -13.81
CA HIS A 119 3.91 21.79 -14.04
C HIS A 119 5.10 21.76 -13.07
N ARG A 120 6.28 21.57 -13.62
CA ARG A 120 7.57 21.44 -12.89
C ARG A 120 7.88 22.65 -12.04
N ASP A 121 7.32 23.77 -12.46
CA ASP A 121 7.50 25.09 -11.83
C ASP A 121 6.87 25.15 -10.43
N HIS A 122 5.95 24.24 -10.11
CA HIS A 122 5.27 24.18 -8.81
C HIS A 122 6.07 23.48 -7.71
N LEU A 123 7.12 22.71 -8.06
CA LEU A 123 7.96 22.00 -7.10
C LEU A 123 9.34 22.64 -6.94
N GLY A 124 9.44 23.90 -7.30
CA GLY A 124 10.65 24.67 -7.15
C GLY A 124 11.19 24.63 -5.73
N ILE A 125 12.47 24.89 -5.60
CA ILE A 125 13.14 24.96 -4.32
C ILE A 125 12.44 26.00 -3.50
N VAL A 126 11.99 25.59 -2.32
CA VAL A 126 11.40 26.51 -1.35
C VAL A 126 12.46 27.54 -0.98
N GLN A 127 12.11 28.79 -1.19
CA GLN A 127 13.01 29.91 -0.91
C GLN A 127 13.46 29.92 0.54
N ASN A 128 14.63 30.48 0.72
CA ASN A 128 15.20 30.73 2.02
C ASN A 128 14.21 31.46 2.91
N ASN A 129 13.77 30.80 3.98
CA ASN A 129 12.91 31.36 5.02
C ASN A 129 11.65 32.06 4.53
N PHE A 130 10.54 31.35 4.50
CA PHE A 130 9.24 32.00 4.38
C PHE A 130 9.14 33.15 5.37
N PRO A 131 8.91 34.39 4.96
CA PRO A 131 8.91 35.49 5.93
C PRO A 131 7.79 35.30 6.97
N ASP A 132 6.58 35.64 6.67
CA ASP A 132 5.43 35.50 7.60
C ASP A 132 4.39 34.51 7.13
N ILE A 133 4.50 34.11 5.88
CA ILE A 133 3.54 33.24 5.17
C ILE A 133 4.30 32.11 4.51
N ILE A 134 3.84 30.89 4.73
CA ILE A 134 4.27 29.72 3.96
C ILE A 134 3.42 29.67 2.70
N ARG A 135 4.08 29.77 1.55
CA ARG A 135 3.50 29.59 0.22
C ARG A 135 4.26 28.48 -0.49
N LEU A 136 3.54 27.50 -1.04
CA LEU A 136 4.13 26.42 -1.84
C LEU A 136 3.84 26.66 -3.32
N GLY A 137 4.90 26.67 -4.13
CA GLY A 137 4.84 26.94 -5.56
C GLY A 137 4.09 28.25 -5.84
N ASP A 138 3.30 28.25 -6.91
CA ASP A 138 2.41 29.39 -7.25
C ASP A 138 1.13 29.47 -6.40
N GLY A 139 1.04 28.62 -5.38
CA GLY A 139 -0.09 28.59 -4.46
C GLY A 139 -1.29 27.82 -5.02
N ASP A 140 -1.10 26.93 -5.99
CA ASP A 140 -2.20 26.20 -6.63
C ASP A 140 -2.69 25.03 -5.80
N GLU A 141 -1.83 24.34 -5.03
CA GLU A 141 -2.19 23.21 -4.19
C GLU A 141 -2.62 23.65 -2.79
N VAL A 142 -1.88 24.59 -2.20
CA VAL A 142 -2.05 24.99 -0.80
C VAL A 142 -2.30 26.51 -0.73
N ARG A 143 -3.26 26.88 0.09
CA ARG A 143 -3.49 28.31 0.43
C ARG A 143 -2.34 28.81 1.27
N ASP A 144 -2.07 30.10 1.20
CA ASP A 144 -1.14 30.76 2.08
C ASP A 144 -1.50 30.55 3.55
N VAL A 145 -0.56 30.07 4.34
CA VAL A 145 -0.72 29.84 5.78
C VAL A 145 0.29 30.64 6.58
N ALA A 146 -0.07 31.03 7.79
CA ALA A 146 0.87 31.75 8.68
C ALA A 146 2.07 30.86 9.00
N HIS A 147 3.28 31.43 8.94
CA HIS A 147 4.47 30.72 9.40
C HIS A 147 4.40 30.52 10.93
N PRO A 148 4.60 29.30 11.45
CA PRO A 148 4.48 29.05 12.89
C PRO A 148 5.32 30.00 13.77
N LEU A 149 6.52 30.35 13.32
CA LEU A 149 7.40 31.25 14.02
C LEU A 149 7.34 32.67 13.41
N SER A 150 6.15 33.22 13.31
CA SER A 150 5.90 34.62 12.95
C SER A 150 4.98 35.28 13.98
N ALA A 151 4.89 36.59 13.96
CA ALA A 151 3.96 37.34 14.86
C ALA A 151 2.51 36.82 14.67
N ARG A 152 2.09 36.61 13.42
CA ARG A 152 0.79 36.03 13.10
C ARG A 152 0.69 34.56 13.54
N GLY A 153 1.79 33.81 13.46
CA GLY A 153 1.85 32.40 13.89
C GLY A 153 1.58 32.25 15.38
N LEU A 154 2.15 33.12 16.23
CA LEU A 154 1.90 33.11 17.67
C LEU A 154 0.42 33.28 18.03
N ALA A 155 -0.34 34.00 17.22
CA ALA A 155 -1.79 34.12 17.38
C ALA A 155 -2.55 32.91 16.86
N THR A 156 -2.04 32.25 15.81
CA THR A 156 -2.72 31.19 15.06
C THR A 156 -2.54 29.80 15.67
N TYR A 157 -1.36 29.52 16.24
CA TYR A 157 -0.98 28.16 16.64
C TYR A 157 -0.87 27.96 18.14
N ASP A 158 -1.05 26.71 18.56
CA ASP A 158 -0.65 26.15 19.84
C ASP A 158 0.69 25.42 19.68
N TYR A 159 1.50 25.44 20.74
CA TYR A 159 2.84 24.88 20.77
C TYR A 159 3.01 23.93 21.94
N GLN A 160 3.75 22.85 21.73
CA GLN A 160 4.10 21.89 22.75
C GLN A 160 5.55 21.44 22.59
N LEU A 161 6.36 21.67 23.59
CA LEU A 161 7.70 21.08 23.66
C LEU A 161 7.57 19.58 23.89
N SER A 162 7.93 18.78 22.86
CA SER A 162 7.75 17.33 22.84
C SER A 162 8.97 16.60 23.37
N ASP A 163 10.13 16.89 22.80
CA ASP A 163 11.37 16.17 23.09
C ASP A 163 12.61 17.05 22.92
N SER A 164 13.76 16.50 23.29
CA SER A 164 15.07 17.06 22.99
C SER A 164 15.90 16.03 22.23
N LEU A 165 16.38 16.42 21.06
CA LEU A 165 17.08 15.55 20.13
C LEU A 165 18.52 16.03 19.97
N ARG A 166 19.43 15.09 19.71
CA ARG A 166 20.79 15.39 19.30
C ARG A 166 20.91 15.19 17.79
N PHE A 167 21.32 16.22 17.10
CA PHE A 167 21.40 16.24 15.64
C PHE A 167 22.85 16.42 15.19
N GLU A 168 23.31 15.52 14.34
CA GLU A 168 24.65 15.58 13.78
C GLU A 168 24.61 16.23 12.39
N ILE A 169 25.30 17.36 12.25
CA ILE A 169 25.58 17.98 10.96
C ILE A 169 27.08 17.85 10.66
N PRO A 170 27.52 17.95 9.41
CA PRO A 170 28.94 17.90 9.09
C PRO A 170 29.76 18.87 9.92
N GLY A 171 30.65 18.32 10.77
CA GLY A 171 31.56 19.09 11.64
C GLY A 171 30.99 19.59 12.98
N ARG A 172 29.72 19.35 13.31
CA ARG A 172 29.11 19.80 14.57
C ARG A 172 27.92 18.97 15.01
N THR A 173 27.81 18.72 16.31
CA THR A 173 26.63 18.18 16.96
C THR A 173 25.82 19.33 17.58
N ILE A 174 24.50 19.34 17.34
CA ILE A 174 23.59 20.36 17.85
C ILE A 174 22.49 19.70 18.67
N ASP A 175 22.28 20.17 19.89
CA ASP A 175 21.11 19.77 20.68
C ASP A 175 19.89 20.59 20.26
N LEU A 176 18.81 19.90 19.89
CA LEU A 176 17.57 20.52 19.42
C LEU A 176 16.41 20.29 20.39
N TYR A 177 15.49 21.22 20.39
CA TYR A 177 14.15 21.02 20.93
C TYR A 177 13.18 20.75 19.79
N GLU A 178 12.40 19.69 19.91
CA GLU A 178 11.23 19.45 19.06
C GLU A 178 10.03 20.20 19.65
N VAL A 179 9.48 21.12 18.88
CA VAL A 179 8.27 21.87 19.24
C VAL A 179 7.15 21.50 18.27
N LYS A 180 6.16 20.78 18.75
CA LYS A 180 4.95 20.48 18.00
C LYS A 180 4.09 21.71 17.81
N VAL A 181 3.48 21.79 16.63
CA VAL A 181 2.66 22.94 16.21
C VAL A 181 1.31 22.41 15.71
N ARG A 182 0.24 22.99 16.21
CA ARG A 182 -1.12 22.75 15.71
C ARG A 182 -1.91 24.07 15.65
N PRO A 183 -2.89 24.22 14.74
CA PRO A 183 -3.74 25.40 14.74
C PRO A 183 -4.69 25.41 15.93
N LYS A 184 -4.95 26.59 16.49
CA LYS A 184 -6.01 26.83 17.49
C LYS A 184 -7.40 26.61 16.88
N ASN A 185 -7.54 26.99 15.60
CA ASN A 185 -8.75 26.77 14.82
C ASN A 185 -8.43 25.92 13.59
N ASP A 186 -8.85 24.68 13.61
CA ASP A 186 -8.61 23.73 12.54
C ASP A 186 -9.45 23.98 11.27
N ARG A 187 -10.41 24.92 11.33
CA ARG A 187 -11.22 25.35 10.20
C ARG A 187 -10.53 26.36 9.32
N GLU A 188 -9.45 26.96 9.79
CA GLU A 188 -8.64 27.91 9.05
C GLU A 188 -7.47 27.22 8.33
N PRO A 189 -7.02 27.79 7.18
CA PRO A 189 -5.80 27.35 6.55
C PRO A 189 -4.61 27.48 7.50
N ALA A 190 -3.95 26.37 7.81
CA ALA A 190 -2.85 26.35 8.75
C ALA A 190 -1.90 25.17 8.51
N ALA A 191 -0.68 25.27 9.04
CA ALA A 191 0.28 24.18 9.11
C ALA A 191 0.09 23.33 10.37
N VAL A 192 0.46 22.04 10.29
CA VAL A 192 0.45 21.09 11.41
C VAL A 192 1.74 20.28 11.36
N GLY A 193 2.50 20.22 12.45
CA GLY A 193 3.74 19.45 12.44
C GLY A 193 4.66 19.82 13.58
N ALA A 194 5.96 19.96 13.31
CA ALA A 194 6.94 20.36 14.30
C ALA A 194 8.01 21.30 13.73
N VAL A 195 8.57 22.07 14.61
CA VAL A 195 9.75 22.92 14.36
C VAL A 195 10.86 22.47 15.30
N TYR A 196 12.06 22.31 14.76
CA TYR A 196 13.24 21.89 15.51
C TYR A 196 14.13 23.13 15.74
N ILE A 197 14.33 23.46 17.00
CA ILE A 197 14.95 24.70 17.45
C ILE A 197 16.21 24.37 18.23
N ALA A 198 17.34 24.94 17.85
CA ALA A 198 18.59 24.78 18.59
C ALA A 198 18.48 25.32 20.03
N LYS A 199 18.99 24.55 21.00
CA LYS A 199 18.89 24.90 22.42
C LYS A 199 19.68 26.14 22.77
N ASP A 200 20.84 26.30 22.14
CA ASP A 200 21.80 27.34 22.49
C ASP A 200 21.33 28.76 22.09
N ASP A 201 20.88 28.89 20.83
CA ASP A 201 20.62 30.19 20.22
C ASP A 201 19.20 30.38 19.68
N ALA A 202 18.32 29.42 19.92
CA ALA A 202 16.93 29.40 19.44
C ALA A 202 16.81 29.47 17.89
N GLN A 203 17.82 29.00 17.17
CA GLN A 203 17.82 28.92 15.71
C GLN A 203 16.93 27.80 15.20
N VAL A 204 16.18 28.06 14.12
CA VAL A 204 15.40 27.04 13.42
C VAL A 204 16.34 26.24 12.53
N VAL A 205 16.51 24.97 12.86
CA VAL A 205 17.37 24.03 12.11
C VAL A 205 16.56 23.22 11.10
N ARG A 206 15.37 22.78 11.50
CA ARG A 206 14.50 21.94 10.67
C ARG A 206 13.04 22.28 10.90
N MET A 207 12.23 22.08 9.89
CA MET A 207 10.76 22.12 9.97
C MET A 207 10.18 20.90 9.25
N ALA A 208 9.18 20.26 9.84
CA ALA A 208 8.44 19.17 9.23
C ALA A 208 6.95 19.42 9.46
N PHE A 209 6.17 19.58 8.40
CA PHE A 209 4.77 19.93 8.54
C PHE A 209 3.92 19.42 7.36
N SER A 210 2.64 19.21 7.65
CA SER A 210 1.54 19.04 6.71
C SER A 210 0.57 20.22 6.86
N PHE A 211 -0.52 20.20 6.11
CA PHE A 211 -1.50 21.28 6.09
C PHE A 211 -2.88 20.83 6.52
N THR A 212 -3.64 21.73 7.14
CA THR A 212 -5.06 21.46 7.42
C THR A 212 -5.83 21.25 6.13
N ARG A 213 -6.94 20.51 6.19
CA ARG A 213 -7.79 20.29 5.02
C ARG A 213 -8.32 21.60 4.40
N SER A 214 -8.55 22.61 5.23
CA SER A 214 -8.94 23.95 4.80
C SER A 214 -7.87 24.70 4.01
N ALA A 215 -6.60 24.34 4.20
CA ALA A 215 -5.49 24.89 3.43
C ALA A 215 -5.36 24.26 2.04
N LEU A 216 -5.82 23.02 1.84
CA LEU A 216 -5.75 22.36 0.55
C LEU A 216 -6.83 22.91 -0.40
N LYS A 217 -6.43 23.44 -1.55
CA LYS A 217 -7.33 24.07 -2.52
C LYS A 217 -8.15 23.06 -3.30
N ASP A 218 -7.53 21.92 -3.67
CA ASP A 218 -8.17 20.89 -4.47
C ASP A 218 -8.78 19.80 -3.59
N ARG A 219 -9.99 19.37 -3.94
CA ARG A 219 -10.67 18.25 -3.24
C ARG A 219 -9.98 16.90 -3.44
N GLN A 220 -9.24 16.75 -4.51
CA GLN A 220 -8.46 15.53 -4.79
C GLN A 220 -7.17 15.45 -3.98
N LEU A 221 -6.65 16.56 -3.45
CA LEU A 221 -5.51 16.54 -2.55
C LEU A 221 -5.89 15.83 -1.25
N GLU A 222 -5.15 14.77 -0.94
CA GLU A 222 -5.29 14.02 0.31
C GLU A 222 -4.40 14.63 1.40
N ASP A 223 -3.15 14.91 1.05
CA ASP A 223 -2.14 15.45 1.95
C ASP A 223 -1.04 16.14 1.15
N VAL A 224 -0.45 17.16 1.75
CA VAL A 224 0.81 17.78 1.31
C VAL A 224 1.71 17.86 2.51
N SER A 225 2.89 17.26 2.46
CA SER A 225 3.86 17.29 3.53
C SER A 225 5.20 17.84 3.07
N VAL A 226 5.86 18.60 3.91
CA VAL A 226 7.09 19.32 3.62
C VAL A 226 8.10 19.13 4.74
N VAL A 227 9.35 18.87 4.38
CA VAL A 227 10.50 18.91 5.30
C VAL A 227 11.52 19.90 4.77
N LEU A 228 11.93 20.81 5.61
CA LEU A 228 12.95 21.80 5.33
C LEU A 228 14.07 21.64 6.34
N GLU A 229 15.29 21.50 5.87
CA GLU A 229 16.49 21.39 6.68
C GLU A 229 17.49 22.45 6.28
N ASN A 230 18.00 23.19 7.26
CA ASN A 230 19.00 24.22 7.07
C ASN A 230 20.36 23.74 7.59
N SER A 231 21.43 24.28 7.01
CA SER A 231 22.80 24.12 7.52
C SER A 231 23.46 25.46 7.73
N LEU A 232 24.45 25.49 8.64
CA LEU A 232 25.23 26.69 8.92
C LEU A 232 26.36 26.81 7.91
N ASN A 233 26.30 27.83 7.06
CA ASN A 233 27.32 28.15 6.07
C ASN A 233 28.23 29.28 6.60
N GLU A 234 29.54 29.15 6.36
CA GLU A 234 30.58 30.08 6.82
C GLU A 234 30.49 30.42 8.32
N GLY A 235 29.95 29.49 9.13
CA GLY A 235 29.77 29.70 10.56
C GLY A 235 28.75 30.78 10.94
N ARG A 236 28.07 31.39 9.97
CA ARG A 236 27.24 32.59 10.16
C ARG A 236 25.83 32.48 9.57
N TYR A 237 25.68 31.92 8.37
CA TYR A 237 24.42 31.96 7.65
C TYR A 237 23.74 30.60 7.66
N TRP A 238 22.50 30.54 8.18
CA TRP A 238 21.66 29.35 8.09
C TRP A 238 20.92 29.33 6.77
N LEU A 239 21.31 28.42 5.87
CA LEU A 239 20.80 28.35 4.52
C LEU A 239 20.19 26.95 4.25
N PRO A 240 19.22 26.84 3.34
CA PRO A 240 18.62 25.56 2.99
C PRO A 240 19.67 24.54 2.56
N ARG A 241 19.60 23.34 3.10
CA ARG A 241 20.49 22.23 2.75
C ARG A 241 19.74 21.10 2.04
N ARG A 242 18.57 20.79 2.60
CA ARG A 242 17.73 19.71 2.10
C ARG A 242 16.27 20.10 2.19
N GLN A 243 15.55 19.74 1.15
CA GLN A 243 14.11 19.98 1.08
C GLN A 243 13.44 18.77 0.51
N GLU A 244 12.34 18.36 1.13
CA GLU A 244 11.50 17.28 0.65
C GLU A 244 10.04 17.73 0.64
N ILE A 245 9.33 17.41 -0.42
CA ILE A 245 7.90 17.64 -0.54
C ILE A 245 7.23 16.35 -1.01
N GLU A 246 6.11 16.01 -0.41
CA GLU A 246 5.27 14.93 -0.89
C GLU A 246 3.84 15.43 -1.04
N ILE A 247 3.28 15.26 -2.22
CA ILE A 247 1.90 15.60 -2.54
C ILE A 247 1.16 14.31 -2.86
N ARG A 248 0.09 14.04 -2.12
CA ARG A 248 -0.79 12.89 -2.32
C ARG A 248 -2.12 13.37 -2.87
N ARG A 249 -2.49 12.82 -4.03
CA ARG A 249 -3.78 13.06 -4.67
C ARG A 249 -4.55 11.76 -4.81
N THR A 250 -5.82 11.79 -4.51
CA THR A 250 -6.74 10.69 -4.80
C THR A 250 -7.61 11.05 -5.97
N GLY A 251 -7.78 10.12 -6.88
CA GLY A 251 -8.64 10.24 -8.04
C GLY A 251 -9.36 8.94 -8.31
N SER A 252 -10.04 8.84 -9.42
CA SER A 252 -10.59 7.61 -9.94
C SER A 252 -10.10 7.42 -11.38
N TRP A 253 -9.72 6.19 -11.70
CA TRP A 253 -9.48 5.75 -13.06
C TRP A 253 -10.50 4.67 -13.40
N MET A 254 -11.40 4.94 -14.34
CA MET A 254 -12.54 4.06 -14.63
C MET A 254 -13.31 3.64 -13.36
N ASP A 255 -13.56 4.62 -12.45
CA ASP A 255 -14.22 4.46 -11.14
C ASP A 255 -13.43 3.68 -10.07
N PHE A 256 -12.20 3.26 -10.36
CA PHE A 256 -11.31 2.68 -9.35
C PHE A 256 -10.55 3.77 -8.60
N PRO A 257 -10.41 3.64 -7.27
CA PRO A 257 -9.61 4.59 -6.51
C PRO A 257 -8.13 4.48 -6.90
N VAL A 258 -7.59 5.61 -7.32
CA VAL A 258 -6.17 5.78 -7.67
C VAL A 258 -5.58 6.84 -6.76
N ARG A 259 -4.41 6.57 -6.20
CA ARG A 259 -3.60 7.57 -5.51
C ARG A 259 -2.36 7.87 -6.34
N GLY A 260 -2.22 9.14 -6.73
CA GLY A 260 -0.97 9.68 -7.25
C GLY A 260 -0.15 10.25 -6.11
N ILE A 261 1.15 9.93 -6.06
CA ILE A 261 2.08 10.50 -5.10
C ILE A 261 3.20 11.16 -5.90
N ILE A 262 3.43 12.43 -5.63
CA ILE A 262 4.53 13.19 -6.21
C ILE A 262 5.51 13.48 -5.08
N ARG A 263 6.77 13.12 -5.27
CA ARG A 263 7.85 13.42 -4.35
C ARG A 263 8.91 14.24 -5.00
N GLY A 264 9.23 15.38 -4.38
CA GLY A 264 10.40 16.18 -4.70
C GLY A 264 11.40 16.08 -3.56
N ARG A 265 12.66 15.79 -3.89
CA ARG A 265 13.78 15.84 -2.95
C ARG A 265 14.89 16.67 -3.56
N TRP A 266 15.36 17.64 -2.80
CA TRP A 266 16.41 18.57 -3.22
C TRP A 266 17.53 18.60 -2.19
N GLU A 267 18.77 18.55 -2.67
CA GLU A 267 19.98 18.83 -1.90
C GLU A 267 20.64 20.08 -2.47
N ILE A 268 20.87 21.07 -1.60
CA ILE A 268 21.41 22.38 -1.99
C ILE A 268 22.80 22.49 -1.40
N ARG A 269 23.77 22.78 -2.26
CA ARG A 269 25.21 22.79 -1.95
C ARG A 269 25.92 23.95 -2.65
N ASP A 270 27.20 24.07 -2.39
CA ASP A 270 28.12 24.99 -3.08
C ASP A 270 27.69 26.45 -3.00
N TYR A 271 27.31 26.86 -1.79
CA TYR A 271 26.90 28.23 -1.50
C TYR A 271 28.07 29.22 -1.70
N ARG A 272 27.78 30.29 -2.44
CA ARG A 272 28.64 31.48 -2.58
C ARG A 272 27.82 32.66 -2.12
N VAL A 273 28.21 33.21 -0.96
CA VAL A 273 27.44 34.23 -0.24
C VAL A 273 28.04 35.61 -0.45
N ASN A 274 27.20 36.62 -0.64
CA ASN A 274 27.56 38.03 -0.74
C ASN A 274 28.63 38.31 -1.81
N GLN A 275 28.53 37.67 -2.94
CA GLN A 275 29.47 37.83 -4.05
C GLN A 275 29.12 39.05 -4.95
N GLY A 276 28.01 39.72 -4.70
CA GLY A 276 27.54 40.83 -5.54
C GLY A 276 27.20 40.43 -6.95
N GLY A 277 26.86 39.14 -7.16
CA GLY A 277 26.66 38.53 -8.48
C GLY A 277 25.56 39.24 -9.28
N THR A 278 25.91 39.75 -10.43
CA THR A 278 25.02 40.38 -11.41
C THR A 278 24.27 39.38 -12.24
N VAL A 279 23.54 38.44 -11.62
CA VAL A 279 22.51 37.77 -12.38
C VAL A 279 21.38 38.79 -12.56
N ALA A 280 21.16 39.18 -13.78
CA ALA A 280 20.00 40.01 -14.14
C ALA A 280 18.74 39.25 -13.69
N LEU A 281 18.18 39.65 -12.56
CA LEU A 281 16.90 39.14 -12.06
C LEU A 281 15.82 39.67 -13.01
N THR A 282 15.71 39.03 -14.16
CA THR A 282 14.74 39.41 -15.19
C THR A 282 13.32 39.10 -14.73
N PRO A 283 12.33 39.94 -15.06
CA PRO A 283 10.94 39.60 -14.86
C PRO A 283 10.60 38.26 -15.53
N GLY A 284 9.69 37.49 -14.93
CA GLY A 284 9.24 36.20 -15.44
C GLY A 284 9.23 35.10 -14.37
N PRO A 285 8.90 33.85 -14.75
CA PRO A 285 8.83 32.74 -13.83
C PRO A 285 10.11 32.57 -13.01
N GLU A 286 9.97 32.20 -11.75
CA GLU A 286 11.11 31.98 -10.86
C GLU A 286 12.02 30.89 -11.38
N ILE A 287 11.45 29.80 -11.90
CA ILE A 287 12.17 28.67 -12.44
C ILE A 287 12.12 28.70 -13.98
N THR A 288 13.29 28.75 -14.61
CA THR A 288 13.43 28.77 -16.08
C THR A 288 14.59 27.90 -16.51
N TYR A 289 14.64 27.53 -17.80
CA TYR A 289 15.83 26.88 -18.35
C TYR A 289 16.99 27.89 -18.46
N ALA A 290 18.18 27.43 -18.10
CA ALA A 290 19.40 28.18 -18.33
C ALA A 290 19.62 28.46 -19.83
N PRO A 291 20.35 29.52 -20.17
CA PRO A 291 20.73 29.78 -21.56
C PRO A 291 21.36 28.55 -22.25
N PRO A 292 21.16 28.35 -23.57
CA PRO A 292 21.62 27.14 -24.26
C PRO A 292 23.12 26.87 -24.11
N GLN A 293 23.96 27.91 -24.04
CA GLN A 293 25.40 27.76 -23.86
C GLN A 293 25.77 27.13 -22.51
N ARG A 294 25.05 27.50 -21.42
CA ARG A 294 25.24 26.90 -20.09
C ARG A 294 24.79 25.47 -20.06
N ARG A 295 23.63 25.17 -20.66
CA ARG A 295 23.10 23.79 -20.74
C ARG A 295 24.00 22.88 -21.56
N ALA A 296 24.60 23.37 -22.63
CA ALA A 296 25.53 22.59 -23.47
C ALA A 296 26.80 22.17 -22.74
N GLY A 297 27.26 22.98 -21.77
CA GLY A 297 28.44 22.70 -20.93
C GLY A 297 28.18 21.70 -19.81
N PHE A 298 26.92 21.42 -19.46
CA PHE A 298 26.57 20.52 -18.34
C PHE A 298 26.71 19.05 -18.77
N ARG A 299 27.31 18.23 -17.90
CA ARG A 299 27.43 16.77 -18.07
C ARG A 299 26.89 16.06 -16.82
N TRP A 300 26.03 15.07 -17.03
CA TRP A 300 25.60 14.19 -15.97
C TRP A 300 26.74 13.24 -15.58
N PRO A 301 26.87 12.86 -14.31
CA PRO A 301 27.67 11.69 -13.94
C PRO A 301 27.18 10.44 -14.67
N ASP A 302 28.07 9.48 -14.93
CA ASP A 302 27.74 8.21 -15.61
C ASP A 302 26.79 7.29 -14.82
N THR A 303 26.21 7.78 -13.75
CA THR A 303 25.26 7.03 -12.93
C THR A 303 23.87 7.04 -13.58
N PRO A 304 23.24 5.87 -13.79
CA PRO A 304 21.86 5.81 -14.29
C PRO A 304 20.90 6.57 -13.37
N LEU A 305 19.89 7.24 -13.93
CA LEU A 305 18.88 8.00 -13.18
C LEU A 305 18.20 7.14 -12.12
N LEU A 306 17.79 5.93 -12.48
CA LEU A 306 17.09 5.03 -11.55
C LEU A 306 17.97 4.56 -10.38
N ALA A 307 19.29 4.49 -10.56
CA ALA A 307 20.22 4.15 -9.48
C ALA A 307 20.41 5.30 -8.47
N GLY A 308 20.16 6.54 -8.91
CA GLY A 308 20.20 7.73 -8.06
C GLY A 308 18.90 8.02 -7.32
N ILE A 309 17.78 7.43 -7.74
CA ILE A 309 16.52 7.53 -7.02
C ILE A 309 16.69 6.73 -5.72
N PRO A 310 16.53 7.35 -4.54
CA PRO A 310 16.65 6.63 -3.29
C PRO A 310 15.74 5.41 -3.30
N GLY A 311 16.30 4.20 -3.09
CA GLY A 311 15.56 2.93 -3.11
C GLY A 311 14.52 2.83 -1.98
N ASP A 312 14.63 3.70 -1.02
CA ASP A 312 13.68 3.94 0.05
C ASP A 312 12.69 5.02 -0.42
N VAL A 313 11.53 4.57 -0.85
CA VAL A 313 10.42 5.42 -1.31
C VAL A 313 9.74 6.14 -0.14
N GLN A 314 10.34 6.18 1.05
CA GLN A 314 9.79 6.85 2.22
C GLN A 314 10.38 8.26 2.39
N LEU A 315 9.51 9.19 2.71
CA LEU A 315 9.89 10.52 3.16
C LEU A 315 10.70 10.43 4.46
N ALA A 316 11.67 11.31 4.54
CA ALA A 316 12.42 11.65 5.74
C ALA A 316 13.28 10.54 6.36
N THR A 317 14.42 10.94 6.63
CA THR A 317 15.60 10.23 7.09
C THR A 317 15.59 9.85 8.54
N ASP A 318 14.74 10.48 9.35
CA ASP A 318 14.73 10.27 10.79
C ASP A 318 13.36 9.76 11.27
N ASP A 319 13.37 8.80 12.18
CA ASP A 319 12.15 8.22 12.75
C ASP A 319 11.29 9.27 13.45
N ASP A 320 11.91 10.28 14.07
CA ASP A 320 11.20 11.38 14.72
C ASP A 320 10.40 12.25 13.75
N VAL A 321 10.98 12.58 12.59
CA VAL A 321 10.26 13.34 11.55
C VAL A 321 9.11 12.54 10.98
N ARG A 322 9.30 11.23 10.78
CA ARG A 322 8.20 10.34 10.37
C ARG A 322 7.06 10.34 11.37
N GLN A 323 7.40 10.22 12.66
CA GLN A 323 6.40 10.22 13.73
C GLN A 323 5.58 11.52 13.75
N VAL A 324 6.24 12.67 13.64
CA VAL A 324 5.57 13.98 13.56
C VAL A 324 4.68 14.09 12.33
N GLN A 325 5.15 13.64 11.17
CA GLN A 325 4.34 13.64 9.96
C GLN A 325 3.14 12.71 10.05
N GLU A 326 3.29 11.52 10.65
CA GLU A 326 2.17 10.62 10.90
C GLU A 326 1.15 11.22 11.86
N GLU A 327 1.59 11.92 12.90
CA GLU A 327 0.72 12.63 13.82
C GLU A 327 -0.01 13.79 13.12
N ALA A 328 0.69 14.58 12.31
CA ALA A 328 0.09 15.64 11.51
C ALA A 328 -0.96 15.07 10.53
N ARG A 329 -0.62 13.98 9.82
CA ARG A 329 -1.56 13.28 8.94
C ARG A 329 -2.77 12.75 9.70
N ARG A 330 -2.59 12.24 10.92
CA ARG A 330 -3.68 11.77 11.78
C ARG A 330 -4.64 12.92 12.11
N LEU A 331 -4.13 14.09 12.46
CA LEU A 331 -4.94 15.28 12.74
C LEU A 331 -5.71 15.75 11.50
N VAL A 332 -5.06 15.81 10.34
CA VAL A 332 -5.69 16.16 9.06
C VAL A 332 -6.77 15.13 8.69
N ARG A 333 -6.49 13.84 8.88
CA ARG A 333 -7.44 12.75 8.62
C ARG A 333 -8.65 12.80 9.56
N ALA A 334 -8.45 13.14 10.84
CA ALA A 334 -9.53 13.31 11.79
C ALA A 334 -10.54 14.37 11.32
N GLN A 335 -10.04 15.49 10.81
CA GLN A 335 -10.88 16.56 10.25
C GLN A 335 -11.60 16.10 8.97
N ALA A 336 -10.90 15.41 8.08
CA ALA A 336 -11.50 14.88 6.86
C ALA A 336 -12.64 13.92 7.18
N LEU A 337 -12.46 12.98 8.11
CA LEU A 337 -13.49 12.03 8.52
C LEU A 337 -14.71 12.71 9.16
N GLN A 338 -14.51 13.79 9.91
CA GLN A 338 -15.61 14.52 10.53
C GLN A 338 -16.51 15.25 9.50
N ARG A 339 -15.93 15.72 8.40
CA ARG A 339 -16.62 16.64 7.46
C ARG A 339 -17.04 16.02 6.14
N THR A 340 -16.40 14.92 5.72
CA THR A 340 -16.65 14.39 4.39
C THR A 340 -18.00 13.68 4.30
N GLN A 341 -18.93 14.27 3.59
CA GLN A 341 -20.16 13.63 3.13
C GLN A 341 -20.04 13.39 1.63
N SER A 342 -20.09 12.15 1.21
CA SER A 342 -20.00 11.81 -0.21
C SER A 342 -20.67 10.48 -0.49
N THR A 343 -21.17 10.34 -1.71
CA THR A 343 -21.67 9.07 -2.24
C THR A 343 -20.67 8.56 -3.26
N LEU A 344 -20.24 7.32 -3.09
CA LEU A 344 -19.23 6.67 -3.92
C LEU A 344 -19.78 5.33 -4.42
N PRO A 345 -19.32 4.83 -5.59
CA PRO A 345 -19.57 3.44 -5.97
C PRO A 345 -18.93 2.50 -4.93
N SER A 346 -19.61 1.39 -4.65
CA SER A 346 -19.18 0.41 -3.63
C SER A 346 -18.33 -0.72 -4.20
N ALA A 347 -18.19 -0.83 -5.52
CA ALA A 347 -17.35 -1.84 -6.16
C ALA A 347 -15.87 -1.65 -5.79
N ARG A 348 -15.20 -2.74 -5.42
CA ARG A 348 -13.78 -2.74 -5.02
C ARG A 348 -12.86 -3.17 -6.15
N SER A 349 -13.41 -3.95 -7.07
CA SER A 349 -12.72 -4.47 -8.24
C SER A 349 -13.66 -4.48 -9.44
N PHE A 350 -13.09 -4.59 -10.64
CA PHE A 350 -13.88 -4.77 -11.86
C PHE A 350 -14.77 -6.01 -11.78
N SER A 351 -14.28 -7.07 -11.15
CA SER A 351 -15.01 -8.33 -10.96
C SER A 351 -16.19 -8.24 -9.98
N ASP A 352 -16.30 -7.16 -9.20
CA ASP A 352 -17.51 -6.89 -8.43
C ASP A 352 -18.65 -6.38 -9.33
N LEU A 353 -18.30 -5.77 -10.48
CA LEU A 353 -19.26 -5.30 -11.49
C LEU A 353 -19.60 -6.39 -12.51
N LEU A 354 -18.59 -7.14 -12.96
CA LEU A 354 -18.74 -8.16 -13.99
C LEU A 354 -17.79 -9.32 -13.73
N ARG A 355 -18.32 -10.54 -13.61
CA ARG A 355 -17.53 -11.77 -13.52
C ARG A 355 -18.25 -12.96 -14.09
N VAL A 356 -17.49 -14.00 -14.44
CA VAL A 356 -18.02 -15.30 -14.86
C VAL A 356 -17.45 -16.38 -13.98
N THR A 357 -18.33 -17.24 -13.45
CA THR A 357 -17.98 -18.43 -12.67
C THR A 357 -18.88 -19.58 -13.05
N ARG A 358 -18.46 -20.81 -12.78
CA ARG A 358 -19.29 -22.00 -13.03
C ARG A 358 -20.60 -22.04 -12.23
N ALA A 359 -20.64 -21.37 -11.07
CA ALA A 359 -21.80 -21.32 -10.20
C ALA A 359 -22.82 -20.25 -10.64
N GLU A 360 -22.35 -19.08 -11.09
CA GLU A 360 -23.22 -17.93 -11.39
C GLU A 360 -23.44 -17.71 -12.88
N GLY A 361 -22.57 -18.28 -13.74
CA GLY A 361 -22.46 -17.85 -15.11
C GLY A 361 -21.95 -16.42 -15.17
N LEU A 362 -22.48 -15.64 -16.11
CA LEU A 362 -22.25 -14.20 -16.11
C LEU A 362 -23.00 -13.56 -14.94
N ALA A 363 -22.28 -12.89 -14.09
CA ALA A 363 -22.83 -12.18 -12.94
C ALA A 363 -22.57 -10.67 -13.06
N LEU A 364 -23.64 -9.90 -12.87
CA LEU A 364 -23.64 -8.43 -12.92
C LEU A 364 -23.81 -7.90 -11.51
N GLY A 365 -22.98 -6.91 -11.14
CA GLY A 365 -22.98 -6.34 -9.82
C GLY A 365 -22.93 -4.82 -9.82
N GLY A 366 -23.17 -4.24 -8.66
CA GLY A 366 -23.07 -2.82 -8.43
C GLY A 366 -23.47 -2.46 -7.01
N GLY A 367 -23.05 -1.29 -6.57
CA GLY A 367 -23.36 -0.85 -5.22
C GLY A 367 -23.02 0.61 -4.99
N VAL A 368 -23.49 1.09 -3.84
CA VAL A 368 -23.32 2.47 -3.40
C VAL A 368 -22.84 2.48 -1.96
N ARG A 369 -21.89 3.35 -1.67
CA ARG A 369 -21.39 3.64 -0.31
C ARG A 369 -21.55 5.13 -0.05
N ARG A 370 -22.18 5.46 1.05
CA ARG A 370 -22.37 6.85 1.49
C ARG A 370 -21.56 7.11 2.75
N ARG A 371 -20.69 8.10 2.70
CA ARG A 371 -20.05 8.68 3.88
C ARG A 371 -21.02 9.69 4.50
N ILE A 372 -21.31 9.49 5.79
CA ILE A 372 -22.33 10.25 6.53
C ILE A 372 -21.68 11.41 7.28
N GLY A 373 -20.40 11.30 7.60
CA GLY A 373 -19.62 12.20 8.47
C GLY A 373 -19.28 11.56 9.80
N ALA A 374 -18.44 12.19 10.59
CA ALA A 374 -17.91 11.68 11.86
C ALA A 374 -17.28 10.26 11.77
N GLY A 375 -16.70 9.95 10.61
CA GLY A 375 -16.11 8.64 10.30
C GLY A 375 -17.13 7.54 10.00
N LEU A 376 -18.43 7.84 9.98
CA LEU A 376 -19.49 6.89 9.68
C LEU A 376 -19.69 6.74 8.17
N ASP A 377 -19.84 5.50 7.72
CA ASP A 377 -20.23 5.13 6.37
C ASP A 377 -21.25 3.99 6.34
N ALA A 378 -22.11 4.00 5.34
CA ALA A 378 -23.04 2.93 5.05
C ALA A 378 -22.93 2.54 3.59
N GLY A 379 -22.99 1.24 3.29
CA GLY A 379 -22.83 0.77 1.92
C GLY A 379 -23.64 -0.48 1.63
N VAL A 380 -24.04 -0.61 0.37
CA VAL A 380 -24.68 -1.80 -0.17
C VAL A 380 -23.97 -2.17 -1.47
N LEU A 381 -23.61 -3.44 -1.62
CA LEU A 381 -23.11 -4.04 -2.84
C LEU A 381 -23.99 -5.23 -3.17
N GLY A 382 -24.55 -5.25 -4.37
CA GLY A 382 -25.39 -6.34 -4.86
C GLY A 382 -24.79 -6.96 -6.11
N ARG A 383 -25.11 -8.24 -6.35
CA ARG A 383 -24.74 -8.99 -7.57
C ARG A 383 -25.83 -9.99 -7.89
N PHE A 384 -26.10 -10.17 -9.17
CA PHE A 384 -27.06 -11.14 -9.69
C PHE A 384 -26.38 -12.03 -10.73
N GLY A 385 -26.47 -13.33 -10.54
CA GLY A 385 -25.97 -14.33 -11.49
C GLY A 385 -27.07 -14.70 -12.51
N LEU A 386 -26.70 -14.70 -13.79
CA LEU A 386 -27.66 -14.96 -14.85
C LEU A 386 -27.98 -16.46 -15.03
N SER A 387 -27.09 -17.35 -14.60
CA SER A 387 -27.31 -18.79 -14.76
C SER A 387 -27.95 -19.43 -13.53
N ASP A 388 -27.58 -18.99 -12.32
CA ASP A 388 -28.17 -19.49 -11.07
C ASP A 388 -29.44 -18.73 -10.66
N HIS A 389 -29.75 -17.60 -11.31
CA HIS A 389 -30.88 -16.72 -11.03
C HIS A 389 -30.95 -16.26 -9.55
N GLU A 390 -29.79 -16.15 -8.89
CA GLU A 390 -29.71 -15.86 -7.46
C GLU A 390 -29.11 -14.46 -7.22
N GLY A 391 -29.74 -13.71 -6.31
CA GLY A 391 -29.24 -12.44 -5.81
C GLY A 391 -28.28 -12.64 -4.63
N LYS A 392 -27.12 -12.00 -4.68
CA LYS A 392 -26.15 -11.90 -3.61
C LYS A 392 -26.02 -10.45 -3.24
N ALA A 393 -25.93 -10.16 -1.95
CA ALA A 393 -25.80 -8.78 -1.47
C ALA A 393 -25.04 -8.70 -0.15
N THR A 394 -24.35 -7.59 0.04
CA THR A 394 -23.74 -7.22 1.32
C THR A 394 -24.16 -5.80 1.67
N ALA A 395 -24.80 -5.63 2.82
CA ALA A 395 -25.01 -4.33 3.44
C ALA A 395 -24.02 -4.15 4.58
N SER A 396 -23.44 -2.97 4.69
CA SER A 396 -22.42 -2.67 5.69
C SER A 396 -22.63 -1.31 6.33
N LEU A 397 -22.30 -1.21 7.62
CA LEU A 397 -22.18 0.03 8.38
C LEU A 397 -20.77 0.08 8.96
N GLY A 398 -20.05 1.12 8.66
CA GLY A 398 -18.67 1.35 9.09
C GLY A 398 -18.54 2.57 9.96
N TRP A 399 -17.59 2.51 10.88
CA TRP A 399 -17.11 3.65 11.65
C TRP A 399 -15.59 3.59 11.72
N GLU A 400 -14.93 4.68 11.31
CA GLU A 400 -13.49 4.78 11.23
C GLU A 400 -12.99 5.98 12.04
N ARG A 401 -11.93 5.76 12.81
CA ARG A 401 -11.20 6.79 13.55
C ARG A 401 -9.95 7.25 12.80
N ALA A 402 -9.46 8.41 13.17
CA ALA A 402 -8.26 8.99 12.56
C ALA A 402 -6.97 8.17 12.82
N ASP A 403 -6.90 7.44 13.92
CA ASP A 403 -5.80 6.54 14.26
C ASP A 403 -5.81 5.21 13.48
N GLY A 404 -6.79 5.03 12.59
CA GLY A 404 -6.91 3.83 11.75
C GLY A 404 -7.69 2.69 12.42
N VAL A 405 -8.19 2.88 13.65
CA VAL A 405 -9.16 1.95 14.25
C VAL A 405 -10.47 2.08 13.51
N ALA A 406 -11.04 0.95 13.09
CA ALA A 406 -12.34 0.95 12.42
C ALA A 406 -13.19 -0.23 12.92
N LEU A 407 -14.48 0.02 13.05
CA LEU A 407 -15.51 -0.99 13.31
C LEU A 407 -16.38 -1.11 12.05
N ARG A 408 -16.67 -2.34 11.62
CA ARG A 408 -17.58 -2.57 10.50
C ARG A 408 -18.55 -3.69 10.84
N LEU A 409 -19.83 -3.39 10.73
CA LEU A 409 -20.92 -4.35 10.79
C LEU A 409 -21.35 -4.69 9.37
N ARG A 410 -21.70 -5.96 9.12
CA ARG A 410 -22.16 -6.41 7.80
C ARG A 410 -23.21 -7.52 7.94
N VAL A 411 -24.18 -7.44 7.05
CA VAL A 411 -25.14 -8.50 6.76
C VAL A 411 -24.92 -8.90 5.32
N PHE A 412 -24.78 -10.18 5.04
CA PHE A 412 -24.39 -10.63 3.73
C PHE A 412 -25.00 -11.97 3.33
N ARG A 413 -25.15 -12.12 2.03
CA ARG A 413 -25.26 -13.39 1.31
C ARG A 413 -24.32 -13.31 0.11
N ASP A 414 -23.36 -14.23 0.03
CA ASP A 414 -22.42 -14.29 -1.09
C ASP A 414 -21.84 -15.69 -1.27
N TYR A 415 -21.32 -15.97 -2.49
CA TYR A 415 -20.51 -17.13 -2.73
C TYR A 415 -19.07 -16.85 -2.32
N ARG A 416 -18.59 -17.62 -1.35
CA ARG A 416 -17.21 -17.53 -0.86
C ARG A 416 -16.39 -18.65 -1.49
N ASP A 417 -15.17 -18.35 -1.85
CA ASP A 417 -14.18 -19.32 -2.26
C ASP A 417 -13.62 -20.07 -1.03
N ALA A 418 -13.47 -21.40 -1.15
CA ALA A 418 -12.87 -22.22 -0.10
C ALA A 418 -11.34 -22.07 -0.05
N GLY A 419 -10.70 -21.63 -1.13
CA GLY A 419 -9.25 -21.36 -1.18
C GLY A 419 -8.83 -20.18 -0.30
N ASP A 420 -7.63 -20.25 0.27
CA ASP A 420 -7.06 -19.16 1.09
C ASP A 420 -6.51 -18.02 0.24
N ASP A 421 -5.96 -18.36 -0.91
CA ASP A 421 -5.43 -17.46 -1.92
C ASP A 421 -6.10 -17.72 -3.27
N ALA A 422 -6.34 -16.68 -4.04
CA ALA A 422 -6.79 -16.85 -5.43
C ALA A 422 -5.67 -17.45 -6.28
N GLU A 423 -6.01 -18.39 -7.15
CA GLU A 423 -5.05 -19.06 -8.06
C GLU A 423 -4.75 -18.24 -9.31
N THR A 424 -5.66 -17.37 -9.70
CA THR A 424 -5.55 -16.51 -10.87
C THR A 424 -6.20 -15.15 -10.58
N SER A 425 -5.94 -14.15 -11.44
CA SER A 425 -6.75 -12.94 -11.43
C SER A 425 -8.22 -13.28 -11.72
N ARG A 426 -9.16 -12.56 -11.13
CA ARG A 426 -10.58 -12.78 -11.36
C ARG A 426 -10.98 -12.54 -12.82
N ALA A 427 -10.30 -11.61 -13.51
CA ALA A 427 -10.50 -11.34 -14.92
C ALA A 427 -10.09 -12.55 -15.77
N ARG A 428 -8.90 -13.12 -15.53
CA ARG A 428 -8.48 -14.36 -16.19
C ARG A 428 -9.41 -15.50 -15.87
N ASN A 429 -9.82 -15.65 -14.60
CA ASN A 429 -10.77 -16.70 -14.21
C ASN A 429 -12.08 -16.61 -15.01
N SER A 430 -12.61 -15.39 -15.19
CA SER A 430 -13.84 -15.17 -15.95
C SER A 430 -13.70 -15.60 -17.41
N ILE A 431 -12.57 -15.28 -18.06
CA ILE A 431 -12.30 -15.72 -19.44
C ILE A 431 -12.10 -17.23 -19.49
N ALA A 432 -11.31 -17.80 -18.59
CA ALA A 432 -11.03 -19.24 -18.56
C ALA A 432 -12.29 -20.06 -18.26
N ALA A 433 -13.14 -19.58 -17.36
CA ALA A 433 -14.43 -20.18 -17.07
C ALA A 433 -15.35 -20.13 -18.28
N GLN A 434 -15.56 -18.95 -18.88
CA GLN A 434 -16.48 -18.80 -20.02
C GLN A 434 -16.04 -19.59 -21.23
N GLU A 435 -14.77 -19.54 -21.63
CA GLU A 435 -14.31 -20.10 -22.89
C GLU A 435 -13.93 -21.58 -22.80
N PHE A 436 -13.33 -22.01 -21.68
CA PHE A 436 -12.72 -23.34 -21.59
C PHE A 436 -13.29 -24.22 -20.49
N GLY A 437 -14.28 -23.76 -19.71
CA GLY A 437 -14.82 -24.50 -18.58
C GLY A 437 -13.81 -24.63 -17.41
N SER A 438 -12.75 -23.82 -17.41
CA SER A 438 -11.70 -23.83 -16.39
C SER A 438 -11.95 -22.73 -15.37
N ASP A 439 -12.71 -23.04 -14.33
CA ASP A 439 -12.98 -22.11 -13.21
C ASP A 439 -12.08 -22.46 -12.04
N TYR A 440 -11.21 -21.51 -11.68
CA TYR A 440 -10.23 -21.59 -10.58
C TYR A 440 -10.82 -21.10 -9.24
N THR A 441 -12.11 -21.32 -9.00
CA THR A 441 -12.77 -21.05 -7.72
C THR A 441 -13.45 -22.31 -7.18
N GLN A 442 -13.61 -22.40 -5.85
CA GLN A 442 -14.43 -23.43 -5.19
C GLN A 442 -15.53 -22.76 -4.38
N PRO A 443 -16.59 -22.29 -5.06
CA PRO A 443 -17.64 -21.52 -4.42
C PRO A 443 -18.51 -22.38 -3.51
N PHE A 444 -18.93 -21.77 -2.40
CA PHE A 444 -20.02 -22.26 -1.53
C PHE A 444 -20.85 -21.06 -1.04
N ASP A 445 -22.17 -21.24 -0.89
CA ASP A 445 -23.08 -20.18 -0.41
C ASP A 445 -22.82 -19.88 1.04
N THR A 446 -22.66 -18.61 1.38
CA THR A 446 -22.57 -18.13 2.76
C THR A 446 -23.53 -16.97 2.96
N ARG A 447 -24.27 -17.01 4.05
CA ARG A 447 -25.09 -15.88 4.49
C ARG A 447 -24.91 -15.69 5.99
N GLY A 448 -25.02 -14.45 6.45
CA GLY A 448 -24.76 -14.23 7.85
C GLY A 448 -24.70 -12.77 8.25
N VAL A 449 -24.34 -12.61 9.52
CA VAL A 449 -24.03 -11.31 10.13
C VAL A 449 -22.64 -11.38 10.73
N ALA A 450 -21.87 -10.30 10.57
CA ALA A 450 -20.51 -10.25 11.11
C ALA A 450 -20.14 -8.83 11.55
N ALA A 451 -19.25 -8.76 12.52
CA ALA A 451 -18.61 -7.54 12.98
C ALA A 451 -17.09 -7.68 12.85
N SER A 452 -16.43 -6.68 12.31
CA SER A 452 -14.97 -6.64 12.26
C SER A 452 -14.42 -5.39 12.93
N VAL A 453 -13.33 -5.56 13.69
CA VAL A 453 -12.58 -4.49 14.32
C VAL A 453 -11.18 -4.47 13.73
N HIS A 454 -10.84 -3.37 13.08
CA HIS A 454 -9.49 -3.10 12.61
C HIS A 454 -8.77 -2.31 13.70
N LEU A 455 -7.68 -2.86 14.23
CA LEU A 455 -6.95 -2.28 15.36
C LEU A 455 -5.84 -1.29 14.95
N GLY A 456 -5.79 -0.93 13.65
CA GLY A 456 -4.70 -0.11 13.15
C GLY A 456 -3.39 -0.88 13.03
N VAL A 457 -2.26 -0.16 13.00
CA VAL A 457 -0.92 -0.76 12.85
C VAL A 457 -0.22 -0.76 14.21
N HIS A 458 0.08 -1.96 14.72
CA HIS A 458 0.87 -2.16 15.92
C HIS A 458 2.05 -3.08 15.63
N ALA A 459 3.24 -2.68 16.01
CA ALA A 459 4.49 -3.40 15.74
C ALA A 459 4.71 -3.72 14.24
N GLY A 460 4.30 -2.81 13.35
CA GLY A 460 4.40 -3.00 11.90
C GLY A 460 3.38 -3.97 11.30
N LEU A 461 2.44 -4.47 12.09
CA LEU A 461 1.36 -5.37 11.68
C LEU A 461 0.00 -4.67 11.79
N ARG A 462 -0.83 -4.86 10.77
CA ARG A 462 -2.25 -4.49 10.82
C ARG A 462 -3.03 -5.68 11.37
N TRP A 463 -3.81 -5.44 12.40
CA TRP A 463 -4.61 -6.46 13.07
C TRP A 463 -6.09 -6.31 12.76
N VAL A 464 -6.76 -7.42 12.47
CA VAL A 464 -8.20 -7.47 12.23
C VAL A 464 -8.79 -8.60 13.04
N LEU A 465 -9.74 -8.27 13.89
CA LEU A 465 -10.60 -9.23 14.58
C LEU A 465 -11.96 -9.23 13.87
N ASP A 466 -12.43 -10.40 13.43
CA ASP A 466 -13.71 -10.57 12.74
C ASP A 466 -14.50 -11.69 13.38
N GLY A 467 -15.70 -11.40 13.83
CA GLY A 467 -16.60 -12.35 14.46
C GLY A 467 -17.98 -12.31 13.83
N GLY A 468 -18.64 -13.46 13.75
CA GLY A 468 -19.96 -13.53 13.15
C GLY A 468 -20.68 -14.85 13.33
N TYR A 469 -21.91 -14.88 12.84
CA TYR A 469 -22.72 -16.09 12.73
C TYR A 469 -23.07 -16.32 11.27
N GLU A 470 -22.75 -17.50 10.77
CA GLU A 470 -22.88 -17.84 9.35
C GLU A 470 -23.71 -19.11 9.13
N TRP A 471 -24.42 -19.14 8.01
CA TRP A 471 -25.02 -20.31 7.38
C TRP A 471 -24.24 -20.61 6.12
N GLN A 472 -23.87 -21.86 5.92
CA GLN A 472 -23.06 -22.30 4.81
C GLN A 472 -23.70 -23.50 4.12
N GLN A 473 -23.60 -23.60 2.80
CA GLN A 473 -24.07 -24.77 2.03
C GLN A 473 -23.32 -24.87 0.69
N ALA A 474 -23.37 -26.05 0.09
CA ALA A 474 -22.85 -26.26 -1.27
C ALA A 474 -23.64 -25.43 -2.29
N VAL A 475 -23.02 -25.19 -3.43
CA VAL A 475 -23.61 -24.58 -4.63
C VAL A 475 -23.40 -25.52 -5.79
N ASP A 476 -24.38 -25.62 -6.68
CA ASP A 476 -24.29 -26.42 -7.88
C ASP A 476 -23.64 -25.66 -9.04
N VAL A 477 -23.19 -26.36 -10.05
CA VAL A 477 -22.78 -25.82 -11.34
C VAL A 477 -24.02 -25.42 -12.13
N ALA A 478 -24.26 -24.12 -12.27
CA ALA A 478 -25.43 -23.60 -13.00
C ALA A 478 -25.07 -23.10 -14.41
N ALA A 479 -23.81 -22.79 -14.66
CA ALA A 479 -23.35 -22.21 -15.92
C ALA A 479 -22.94 -23.29 -16.95
N ARG A 480 -22.82 -22.88 -18.20
CA ARG A 480 -22.24 -23.66 -19.30
C ARG A 480 -21.13 -22.86 -19.95
N SER A 481 -20.01 -23.53 -20.22
CA SER A 481 -18.88 -22.91 -20.94
C SER A 481 -19.07 -22.97 -22.44
N SER A 482 -18.39 -22.11 -23.19
CA SER A 482 -18.38 -22.15 -24.66
C SER A 482 -17.74 -23.42 -25.20
N ARG A 483 -16.68 -23.90 -24.53
CA ARG A 483 -15.95 -25.14 -24.84
C ARG A 483 -15.62 -25.88 -23.56
N GLY A 484 -15.59 -27.20 -23.59
CA GLY A 484 -15.30 -28.04 -22.44
C GLY A 484 -16.47 -28.17 -21.47
N SER A 485 -16.19 -28.63 -20.26
CA SER A 485 -17.17 -28.83 -19.19
C SER A 485 -16.57 -28.40 -17.85
N TYR A 486 -17.42 -27.91 -16.97
CA TYR A 486 -16.98 -27.54 -15.62
C TYR A 486 -16.82 -28.79 -14.74
N ALA A 487 -15.79 -28.79 -13.92
CA ALA A 487 -15.68 -29.70 -12.80
C ALA A 487 -16.77 -29.38 -11.74
N PRO A 488 -17.25 -30.38 -11.00
CA PRO A 488 -18.19 -30.16 -9.90
C PRO A 488 -17.67 -29.15 -8.89
N THR A 489 -18.58 -28.43 -8.23
CA THR A 489 -18.25 -27.56 -7.10
C THR A 489 -17.94 -28.38 -5.85
N LEU A 490 -17.41 -27.72 -4.84
CA LEU A 490 -17.13 -28.33 -3.55
C LEU A 490 -18.44 -28.82 -2.88
N ALA A 491 -18.45 -30.06 -2.45
CA ALA A 491 -19.53 -30.60 -1.62
C ALA A 491 -19.43 -30.02 -0.19
N ALA A 492 -19.68 -28.71 -0.05
CA ALA A 492 -19.59 -28.02 1.23
C ALA A 492 -20.62 -28.54 2.22
N PHE A 493 -20.20 -28.77 3.45
CA PHE A 493 -21.10 -29.19 4.52
C PHE A 493 -22.17 -28.12 4.78
N ARG A 494 -23.43 -28.54 4.78
CA ARG A 494 -24.55 -27.66 5.10
C ARG A 494 -24.63 -27.42 6.62
N GLY A 495 -24.06 -26.31 7.06
CA GLY A 495 -23.90 -26.00 8.47
C GLY A 495 -24.15 -24.55 8.82
N LYS A 496 -24.34 -24.32 10.12
CA LYS A 496 -24.43 -22.96 10.68
C LYS A 496 -23.68 -22.87 12.00
N GLY A 497 -23.26 -21.67 12.35
CA GLY A 497 -22.66 -21.44 13.65
C GLY A 497 -21.84 -20.18 13.76
N PRO A 498 -21.36 -19.90 14.97
CA PRO A 498 -20.48 -18.77 15.25
C PRO A 498 -19.06 -19.05 14.76
N ARG A 499 -18.39 -18.00 14.31
CA ARG A 499 -16.96 -17.99 14.03
C ARG A 499 -16.29 -16.74 14.56
N LEU A 500 -15.01 -16.87 14.87
CA LEU A 500 -14.11 -15.76 15.22
C LEU A 500 -12.81 -15.96 14.46
N SER A 501 -12.29 -14.92 13.84
CA SER A 501 -10.95 -14.92 13.24
C SER A 501 -10.14 -13.74 13.70
N LEU A 502 -8.85 -13.97 13.92
CA LEU A 502 -7.84 -12.96 14.17
C LEU A 502 -6.83 -13.02 13.02
N ALA A 503 -6.73 -11.94 12.26
CA ALA A 503 -5.77 -11.82 11.18
C ALA A 503 -4.74 -10.74 11.51
N ALA A 504 -3.49 -10.99 11.12
CA ALA A 504 -2.40 -10.04 11.18
C ALA A 504 -1.75 -9.95 9.80
N GLU A 505 -1.52 -8.74 9.31
CA GLU A 505 -0.95 -8.50 8.00
C GLU A 505 0.18 -7.47 8.09
N ARG A 506 1.34 -7.84 7.57
CA ARG A 506 2.44 -6.92 7.31
C ARG A 506 2.43 -6.58 5.83
N GLN A 507 2.21 -5.32 5.53
CA GLN A 507 2.34 -4.82 4.16
C GLN A 507 3.83 -4.71 3.79
N ASN A 508 4.12 -4.75 2.48
CA ASN A 508 5.47 -4.60 1.96
C ASN A 508 6.22 -3.45 2.64
N GLY A 509 7.28 -3.79 3.31
CA GLY A 509 8.14 -2.82 3.98
C GLY A 509 9.55 -3.37 4.07
N GLY A 510 10.52 -2.47 4.18
CA GLY A 510 11.91 -2.84 4.39
C GLY A 510 12.05 -3.82 5.56
N TRP A 511 12.84 -4.85 5.36
CA TRP A 511 13.15 -5.87 6.34
C TRP A 511 14.66 -6.14 6.32
N TRP A 512 15.08 -7.16 7.02
CA TRP A 512 16.47 -7.48 7.18
C TRP A 512 17.24 -7.62 5.84
N TRP A 513 18.47 -7.13 5.76
CA TRP A 513 19.37 -7.18 4.59
C TRP A 513 18.84 -6.55 3.30
N GLY A 514 18.12 -5.43 3.39
CA GLY A 514 17.60 -4.77 2.19
C GLY A 514 16.55 -5.57 1.42
N SER A 515 15.94 -6.56 2.08
CA SER A 515 14.79 -7.28 1.55
C SER A 515 13.49 -6.56 1.90
N THR A 516 12.42 -6.85 1.17
CA THR A 516 11.05 -6.47 1.52
C THR A 516 10.26 -7.70 1.92
N LEU A 517 9.47 -7.59 2.96
CA LEU A 517 8.64 -8.68 3.49
C LEU A 517 7.17 -8.29 3.46
N ARG A 518 6.36 -9.12 2.81
CA ARG A 518 4.90 -9.17 2.94
C ARG A 518 4.53 -10.44 3.70
N ALA A 519 3.74 -10.34 4.75
CA ALA A 519 3.32 -11.49 5.52
C ALA A 519 1.86 -11.35 5.96
N ARG A 520 1.14 -12.47 5.99
CA ARG A 520 -0.22 -12.56 6.50
C ARG A 520 -0.35 -13.82 7.35
N GLY A 521 -1.03 -13.70 8.49
CA GLY A 521 -1.43 -14.82 9.32
C GLY A 521 -2.91 -14.70 9.70
N GLU A 522 -3.61 -15.82 9.77
CA GLU A 522 -5.00 -15.87 10.21
C GLU A 522 -5.22 -17.09 11.12
N LEU A 523 -5.81 -16.84 12.28
CA LEU A 523 -6.36 -17.88 13.17
C LEU A 523 -7.88 -17.76 13.13
N ARG A 524 -8.57 -18.83 12.77
CA ARG A 524 -10.02 -18.92 12.75
C ARG A 524 -10.48 -20.04 13.66
N VAL A 525 -11.40 -19.73 14.55
CA VAL A 525 -12.06 -20.71 15.40
C VAL A 525 -13.58 -20.58 15.26
N GLY A 526 -14.29 -21.66 15.46
CA GLY A 526 -15.72 -21.63 15.32
C GLY A 526 -16.40 -22.95 15.66
N ARG A 527 -17.70 -22.99 15.41
CA ARG A 527 -18.51 -24.19 15.51
C ARG A 527 -19.41 -24.29 14.28
N LEU A 528 -19.49 -25.47 13.69
CA LEU A 528 -20.41 -25.79 12.62
C LEU A 528 -21.38 -26.87 13.12
N SER A 529 -22.68 -26.59 13.03
CA SER A 529 -23.75 -27.56 13.35
C SER A 529 -24.61 -27.74 12.11
N GLY A 530 -25.04 -28.93 11.81
CA GLY A 530 -26.00 -29.18 10.73
C GLY A 530 -27.31 -28.40 10.94
N TRP A 531 -28.03 -28.10 9.87
CA TRP A 531 -29.35 -27.49 9.93
C TRP A 531 -30.34 -28.24 9.03
N PRO A 532 -31.65 -28.23 9.34
CA PRO A 532 -32.67 -29.04 8.67
C PRO A 532 -32.69 -28.84 7.14
N GLY A 533 -32.92 -29.92 6.40
CA GLY A 533 -33.00 -29.94 4.93
C GLY A 533 -31.69 -30.26 4.20
N GLY A 534 -30.59 -30.56 4.92
CA GLY A 534 -29.38 -31.15 4.33
C GLY A 534 -29.46 -32.66 4.27
N ALA A 535 -28.94 -33.28 3.20
CA ALA A 535 -28.64 -34.70 3.25
C ALA A 535 -27.62 -34.93 4.38
N ALA A 536 -27.90 -35.83 5.29
CA ALA A 536 -26.87 -36.31 6.20
C ALA A 536 -25.73 -36.89 5.34
N PRO A 537 -24.44 -36.68 5.72
CA PRO A 537 -23.37 -37.41 5.06
C PRO A 537 -23.72 -38.89 5.09
N ALA A 538 -23.55 -39.55 3.95
CA ALA A 538 -23.79 -40.98 3.82
C ALA A 538 -22.73 -41.70 4.68
N GLY A 539 -23.11 -42.16 5.86
CA GLY A 539 -22.28 -42.83 6.84
C GLY A 539 -22.42 -42.24 8.24
N ASP A 540 -22.05 -42.99 9.26
CA ASP A 540 -22.06 -42.65 10.70
C ASP A 540 -21.04 -41.54 11.09
N SER A 541 -20.65 -40.67 10.16
CA SER A 541 -19.69 -39.62 10.41
C SER A 541 -20.30 -38.52 11.29
N ALA A 542 -19.66 -38.27 12.43
CA ALA A 542 -20.07 -37.22 13.36
C ALA A 542 -20.07 -35.85 12.66
N ALA A 543 -21.19 -35.13 12.75
CA ALA A 543 -21.29 -33.77 12.19
C ALA A 543 -20.12 -32.90 12.66
N PRO A 544 -19.58 -32.04 11.79
CA PRO A 544 -18.53 -31.10 12.20
C PRO A 544 -18.98 -30.32 13.43
N GLY A 545 -18.10 -30.29 14.44
CA GLY A 545 -18.33 -29.58 15.69
C GLY A 545 -17.51 -28.29 15.78
N GLN A 546 -16.80 -28.14 16.89
CA GLN A 546 -15.83 -27.03 17.05
C GLN A 546 -14.64 -27.27 16.14
N PHE A 547 -14.12 -26.20 15.55
CA PHE A 547 -12.92 -26.23 14.73
C PHE A 547 -11.96 -25.11 15.07
N ALA A 548 -10.69 -25.37 14.81
CA ALA A 548 -9.62 -24.36 14.81
C ALA A 548 -8.81 -24.51 13.52
N ARG A 549 -8.56 -23.39 12.84
CA ARG A 549 -7.85 -23.34 11.57
C ARG A 549 -6.84 -22.22 11.61
N VAL A 550 -5.61 -22.50 11.24
CA VAL A 550 -4.53 -21.54 11.10
C VAL A 550 -4.03 -21.55 9.66
N PHE A 551 -3.78 -20.36 9.13
CA PHE A 551 -3.15 -20.16 7.83
C PHE A 551 -2.12 -19.02 7.94
N ALA A 552 -0.99 -19.17 7.28
CA ALA A 552 0.03 -18.14 7.18
C ALA A 552 0.67 -18.12 5.79
N SER A 553 0.99 -16.93 5.31
CA SER A 553 1.76 -16.72 4.09
C SER A 553 2.81 -15.65 4.30
N ALA A 554 3.99 -15.82 3.69
CA ALA A 554 5.06 -14.84 3.69
C ALA A 554 5.71 -14.80 2.31
N GLU A 555 5.99 -13.60 1.82
CA GLU A 555 6.70 -13.34 0.57
C GLU A 555 7.84 -12.37 0.84
N LEU A 556 9.06 -12.83 0.56
CA LEU A 556 10.29 -12.08 0.68
C LEU A 556 10.80 -11.75 -0.71
N THR A 557 11.10 -10.49 -0.99
CA THR A 557 11.75 -10.08 -2.23
C THR A 557 13.04 -9.33 -1.93
N ARG A 558 14.08 -9.57 -2.71
CA ARG A 558 15.37 -8.91 -2.59
C ARG A 558 16.00 -8.65 -3.96
N GLU A 559 16.47 -7.44 -4.14
CA GLU A 559 17.23 -7.05 -5.34
C GLU A 559 18.70 -7.46 -5.22
N PHE A 560 19.26 -7.98 -6.32
CA PHE A 560 20.67 -8.31 -6.48
C PHE A 560 21.17 -7.77 -7.81
N GLY A 561 21.76 -6.59 -7.82
CA GLY A 561 22.15 -5.91 -9.05
C GLY A 561 20.94 -5.68 -9.97
N ARG A 562 20.95 -6.30 -11.15
CA ARG A 562 19.82 -6.25 -12.10
C ARG A 562 18.80 -7.40 -11.90
N GLY A 563 19.07 -8.33 -11.01
CA GLY A 563 18.19 -9.46 -10.72
C GLY A 563 17.42 -9.28 -9.40
N GLN A 564 16.31 -10.02 -9.25
CA GLN A 564 15.49 -10.03 -8.06
C GLN A 564 15.20 -11.47 -7.64
N LEU A 565 15.45 -11.80 -6.38
CA LEU A 565 14.99 -13.03 -5.77
C LEU A 565 13.63 -12.80 -5.11
N ALA A 566 12.66 -13.64 -5.42
CA ALA A 566 11.37 -13.70 -4.75
C ALA A 566 11.17 -15.08 -4.14
N VAL A 567 10.92 -15.15 -2.83
CA VAL A 567 10.63 -16.39 -2.11
C VAL A 567 9.29 -16.25 -1.43
N ARG A 568 8.39 -17.20 -1.69
CA ARG A 568 7.08 -17.26 -1.05
C ARG A 568 6.90 -18.58 -0.35
N VAL A 569 6.37 -18.53 0.86
CA VAL A 569 5.96 -19.70 1.62
C VAL A 569 4.53 -19.52 2.10
N THR A 570 3.74 -20.59 2.04
CA THR A 570 2.41 -20.63 2.64
C THR A 570 2.25 -21.90 3.43
N GLY A 571 1.44 -21.87 4.47
CA GLY A 571 1.17 -23.08 5.23
C GLY A 571 -0.01 -22.91 6.17
N GLY A 572 -0.60 -24.03 6.55
CA GLY A 572 -1.71 -24.03 7.46
C GLY A 572 -2.05 -25.39 8.01
N ALA A 573 -2.93 -25.38 9.00
CA ALA A 573 -3.49 -26.58 9.59
C ALA A 573 -4.92 -26.32 10.05
N VAL A 574 -5.76 -27.38 9.99
CA VAL A 574 -7.12 -27.37 10.52
C VAL A 574 -7.34 -28.60 11.40
N ASP A 575 -7.98 -28.38 12.53
CA ASP A 575 -8.44 -29.44 13.43
C ASP A 575 -9.90 -29.20 13.79
N ALA A 576 -10.67 -30.29 13.97
CA ALA A 576 -12.08 -30.20 14.29
C ALA A 576 -12.50 -31.39 15.19
N GLN A 577 -13.54 -31.15 15.98
CA GLN A 577 -14.24 -32.23 16.67
C GLN A 577 -15.14 -32.96 15.65
N GLY A 578 -14.82 -34.19 15.35
CA GLY A 578 -15.45 -34.96 14.27
C GLY A 578 -14.74 -34.79 12.91
N GLU A 579 -15.50 -34.91 11.83
CA GLU A 579 -14.97 -34.68 10.49
C GLU A 579 -14.74 -33.19 10.22
N VAL A 580 -13.67 -32.89 9.47
CA VAL A 580 -13.44 -31.53 9.01
C VAL A 580 -14.35 -31.26 7.82
N ALA A 581 -15.18 -30.22 7.92
CA ALA A 581 -16.00 -29.79 6.81
C ALA A 581 -15.14 -29.46 5.59
N PRO A 582 -15.51 -29.90 4.37
CA PRO A 582 -14.71 -29.70 3.16
C PRO A 582 -14.29 -28.27 2.92
N GLN A 583 -15.14 -27.29 3.19
CA GLN A 583 -14.85 -25.87 3.02
C GLN A 583 -13.86 -25.28 4.07
N LEU A 584 -13.47 -26.07 5.07
CA LEU A 584 -12.45 -25.69 6.06
C LEU A 584 -11.07 -26.26 5.75
N LEU A 585 -10.97 -27.18 4.79
CA LEU A 585 -9.70 -27.77 4.37
C LEU A 585 -8.75 -26.73 3.78
N LEU A 586 -7.49 -27.09 3.70
CA LEU A 586 -6.46 -26.34 2.98
C LEU A 586 -6.32 -26.91 1.57
N PHE A 587 -6.16 -26.02 0.60
CA PHE A 587 -6.10 -26.37 -0.80
C PHE A 587 -4.80 -25.88 -1.43
N ALA A 588 -4.22 -26.69 -2.32
CA ALA A 588 -3.20 -26.27 -3.26
C ALA A 588 -3.37 -27.01 -4.59
N GLY A 589 -2.89 -26.42 -5.65
CA GLY A 589 -3.04 -26.90 -7.03
C GLY A 589 -3.55 -25.77 -7.91
N GLY A 590 -2.91 -25.61 -9.04
CA GLY A 590 -3.19 -24.52 -9.96
C GLY A 590 -2.00 -23.61 -10.16
N PRO A 591 -2.14 -22.54 -10.94
CA PRO A 591 -1.02 -21.71 -11.41
C PRO A 591 -0.18 -21.08 -10.31
N LEU A 592 -0.76 -20.80 -9.14
CA LEU A 592 -0.08 -20.08 -8.07
C LEU A 592 0.40 -20.98 -6.93
N SER A 593 -0.48 -21.85 -6.41
CA SER A 593 -0.17 -22.62 -5.19
C SER A 593 0.51 -23.96 -5.47
N ALA A 594 0.40 -24.49 -6.71
CA ALA A 594 1.13 -25.67 -7.15
C ALA A 594 1.19 -25.74 -8.70
N PRO A 595 2.04 -24.92 -9.34
CA PRO A 595 2.23 -24.97 -10.79
C PRO A 595 2.63 -26.39 -11.25
N GLY A 596 2.02 -26.89 -12.33
CA GLY A 596 2.26 -28.26 -12.83
C GLY A 596 1.32 -29.32 -12.26
N TYR A 597 0.40 -28.93 -11.36
CA TYR A 597 -0.67 -29.77 -10.82
C TYR A 597 -2.04 -29.15 -11.07
N ASP A 598 -3.09 -29.98 -11.11
CA ASP A 598 -4.46 -29.51 -11.33
C ASP A 598 -4.93 -28.56 -10.23
N PHE A 599 -5.92 -27.75 -10.58
CA PHE A 599 -6.58 -26.86 -9.63
C PHE A 599 -7.11 -27.65 -8.42
N HIS A 600 -6.70 -27.25 -7.21
CA HIS A 600 -7.06 -27.89 -5.95
C HIS A 600 -6.78 -29.41 -5.91
N HIS A 601 -5.72 -29.85 -6.58
CA HIS A 601 -5.26 -31.23 -6.56
C HIS A 601 -5.00 -31.75 -5.14
N PHE A 602 -4.44 -30.88 -4.29
CA PHE A 602 -4.15 -31.18 -2.89
C PHE A 602 -5.22 -30.59 -2.00
N GLN A 603 -5.88 -31.46 -1.23
CA GLN A 603 -6.88 -31.10 -0.23
C GLN A 603 -6.48 -31.78 1.07
N SER A 604 -6.13 -31.01 2.12
CA SER A 604 -5.52 -31.59 3.31
C SER A 604 -5.88 -30.83 4.57
N ARG A 605 -5.78 -31.52 5.72
CA ARG A 605 -5.81 -30.88 7.03
C ARG A 605 -4.55 -30.09 7.34
N THR A 606 -3.42 -30.44 6.72
CA THR A 606 -2.13 -29.75 6.90
C THR A 606 -1.45 -29.65 5.54
N LEU A 607 -1.14 -28.45 5.14
CA LEU A 607 -0.56 -28.11 3.85
C LEU A 607 0.55 -27.10 4.02
N PHE A 608 1.63 -27.26 3.26
CA PHE A 608 2.70 -26.29 3.17
C PHE A 608 3.16 -26.17 1.72
N THR A 609 3.38 -24.93 1.25
CA THR A 609 3.94 -24.68 -0.08
C THR A 609 5.13 -23.75 0.01
N GLN A 610 6.09 -23.92 -0.88
CA GLN A 610 7.21 -23.00 -1.08
C GLN A 610 7.41 -22.72 -2.55
N HIS A 611 7.80 -21.50 -2.86
CA HIS A 611 8.11 -21.02 -4.20
C HIS A 611 9.34 -20.13 -4.13
N ALA A 612 10.35 -20.41 -4.95
CA ALA A 612 11.53 -19.58 -5.07
C ALA A 612 11.75 -19.25 -6.55
N GLU A 613 11.85 -17.99 -6.87
CA GLU A 613 11.90 -17.45 -8.22
C GLU A 613 13.03 -16.44 -8.34
N TRP A 614 13.82 -16.57 -9.41
CA TRP A 614 14.86 -15.62 -9.77
C TRP A 614 14.45 -14.83 -11.01
N ARG A 615 14.20 -13.54 -10.86
CA ARG A 615 13.81 -12.63 -11.96
C ARG A 615 15.02 -11.87 -12.46
N PHE A 616 15.28 -11.89 -13.76
CA PHE A 616 16.34 -11.11 -14.34
C PHE A 616 15.94 -10.53 -15.72
N PRO A 617 16.44 -9.33 -16.07
CA PRO A 617 16.05 -8.68 -17.31
C PRO A 617 16.64 -9.40 -18.50
N ILE A 618 15.84 -9.49 -19.57
CA ILE A 618 16.23 -9.98 -20.89
C ILE A 618 15.82 -8.95 -21.95
N PRO A 619 16.56 -8.87 -23.09
CA PRO A 619 16.13 -8.04 -24.21
C PRO A 619 14.72 -8.42 -24.70
N PHE A 620 13.91 -7.41 -24.97
CA PHE A 620 12.58 -7.56 -25.53
C PHE A 620 12.29 -6.49 -26.57
N VAL A 621 11.21 -6.62 -27.30
CA VAL A 621 10.81 -5.64 -28.33
C VAL A 621 10.28 -4.38 -27.67
N ALA A 622 10.91 -3.25 -27.99
CA ALA A 622 10.41 -1.95 -27.56
C ALA A 622 9.24 -1.52 -28.48
N ILE A 623 8.06 -1.36 -27.92
CA ILE A 623 6.85 -1.00 -28.67
C ILE A 623 6.54 0.48 -28.47
N PRO A 624 6.52 1.31 -29.54
CA PRO A 624 6.09 2.69 -29.42
C PRO A 624 4.58 2.77 -29.22
N LEU A 625 4.16 3.51 -28.20
CA LEU A 625 2.74 3.76 -27.88
C LEU A 625 2.29 5.17 -28.34
N GLY A 626 3.00 5.77 -29.28
CA GLY A 626 2.72 7.11 -29.77
C GLY A 626 2.83 8.17 -28.67
N ARG A 627 1.79 8.97 -28.49
CA ARG A 627 1.74 10.02 -27.44
C ARG A 627 1.87 9.48 -26.01
N TRP A 628 1.67 8.19 -25.79
CA TRP A 628 1.70 7.53 -24.49
C TRP A 628 3.09 7.03 -24.07
N GLY A 629 4.11 7.29 -24.90
CA GLY A 629 5.48 6.88 -24.60
C GLY A 629 5.89 5.60 -25.32
N ARG A 630 6.72 4.80 -24.68
CA ARG A 630 7.33 3.58 -25.26
C ARG A 630 7.37 2.48 -24.21
N ILE A 631 6.95 1.29 -24.57
CA ILE A 631 7.22 0.09 -23.75
C ILE A 631 8.71 -0.18 -23.77
N PRO A 632 9.37 -0.41 -22.63
CA PRO A 632 10.79 -0.73 -22.57
C PRO A 632 11.12 -1.95 -23.44
N GLY A 633 12.29 -1.92 -24.07
CA GLY A 633 12.85 -3.07 -24.78
C GLY A 633 13.41 -4.15 -23.86
N GLU A 634 12.86 -4.29 -22.66
CA GLU A 634 13.25 -5.27 -21.65
C GLU A 634 12.01 -6.02 -21.13
N ALA A 635 12.15 -7.32 -21.00
CA ALA A 635 11.24 -8.20 -20.26
C ALA A 635 12.02 -8.84 -19.11
N ARG A 636 11.36 -9.54 -18.20
CA ARG A 636 12.03 -10.31 -17.17
C ARG A 636 11.77 -11.79 -17.36
N LEU A 637 12.80 -12.59 -17.34
CA LEU A 637 12.72 -14.03 -17.28
C LEU A 637 12.79 -14.46 -15.81
N ALA A 638 11.98 -15.43 -15.44
CA ALA A 638 11.73 -15.82 -14.06
C ALA A 638 11.69 -17.35 -13.92
N PRO A 639 12.84 -18.05 -13.97
CA PRO A 639 12.88 -19.46 -13.60
C PRO A 639 12.56 -19.62 -12.13
N TYR A 640 11.81 -20.70 -11.80
CA TYR A 640 11.39 -20.99 -10.44
C TYR A 640 11.34 -22.46 -10.11
N ILE A 641 11.48 -22.74 -8.85
CA ILE A 641 11.22 -24.03 -8.22
C ILE A 641 10.04 -23.85 -7.26
N HIS A 642 9.11 -24.79 -7.30
CA HIS A 642 7.98 -24.82 -6.42
C HIS A 642 7.88 -26.20 -5.76
N GLY A 643 7.33 -26.25 -4.56
CA GLY A 643 7.09 -27.52 -3.87
C GLY A 643 5.85 -27.43 -2.98
N VAL A 644 5.10 -28.51 -2.94
CA VAL A 644 3.96 -28.70 -2.05
C VAL A 644 4.23 -29.87 -1.14
N TYR A 645 4.13 -29.66 0.15
CA TYR A 645 4.05 -30.75 1.13
C TYR A 645 2.60 -30.86 1.58
N SER A 646 2.02 -32.03 1.36
CA SER A 646 0.70 -32.38 1.87
C SER A 646 0.83 -33.53 2.87
N ALA A 647 0.31 -33.34 4.07
CA ALA A 647 0.08 -34.42 4.99
C ALA A 647 -1.08 -35.29 4.44
N ARG A 648 -1.48 -36.33 5.13
CA ARG A 648 -2.51 -37.28 4.70
C ARG A 648 -3.72 -36.57 4.02
N GLY A 649 -4.02 -36.92 2.79
CA GLY A 649 -5.28 -36.58 2.13
C GLY A 649 -6.47 -37.17 2.91
N ILE A 650 -7.64 -36.58 2.78
CA ILE A 650 -8.84 -37.12 3.39
C ILE A 650 -9.32 -38.29 2.51
N ASP A 651 -9.31 -39.50 3.06
CA ASP A 651 -9.97 -40.65 2.43
C ASP A 651 -11.46 -40.31 2.30
N GLY A 652 -11.98 -40.31 1.06
CA GLY A 652 -13.43 -40.25 0.81
C GLY A 652 -13.93 -39.08 -0.02
N MET A 653 -13.15 -38.09 -0.43
CA MET A 653 -13.61 -37.10 -1.40
C MET A 653 -13.41 -37.60 -2.85
N HIS A 654 -14.49 -38.10 -3.43
CA HIS A 654 -14.55 -38.49 -4.83
C HIS A 654 -14.50 -37.27 -5.74
N ARG A 655 -13.42 -37.06 -6.49
CA ARG A 655 -13.44 -36.32 -7.73
C ARG A 655 -13.69 -37.28 -8.87
N THR A 656 -14.81 -37.19 -9.51
CA THR A 656 -14.99 -37.76 -10.85
C THR A 656 -14.23 -36.82 -11.81
N ALA A 657 -13.04 -37.22 -12.23
CA ALA A 657 -12.44 -36.62 -13.43
C ALA A 657 -13.22 -37.18 -14.63
N PRO A 658 -13.67 -36.35 -15.60
CA PRO A 658 -14.16 -36.88 -16.86
C PRO A 658 -12.99 -37.55 -17.57
N ASP A 659 -13.12 -38.83 -17.86
CA ASP A 659 -12.20 -39.54 -18.76
C ASP A 659 -12.24 -38.85 -20.12
N ALA A 660 -11.08 -38.77 -20.80
CA ALA A 660 -10.97 -38.24 -22.16
C ALA A 660 -11.89 -38.95 -23.20
N ALA A 661 -12.64 -39.99 -22.79
CA ALA A 661 -13.57 -40.79 -23.57
C ALA A 661 -15.05 -40.60 -23.17
N GLY A 662 -15.41 -39.60 -22.36
CA GLY A 662 -16.82 -39.27 -22.06
C GLY A 662 -17.55 -40.23 -21.13
N GLY A 663 -16.86 -41.13 -20.44
CA GLY A 663 -17.42 -42.04 -19.43
C GLY A 663 -17.27 -41.46 -18.02
N ALA A 664 -18.33 -41.47 -17.22
CA ALA A 664 -18.29 -41.12 -15.81
C ALA A 664 -17.55 -42.18 -14.98
N GLY A 665 -16.22 -42.19 -15.05
CA GLY A 665 -15.37 -43.05 -14.22
C GLY A 665 -15.24 -42.46 -12.82
N SER A 666 -15.76 -43.11 -11.80
CA SER A 666 -15.54 -42.76 -10.39
C SER A 666 -14.13 -43.17 -9.94
N GLY A 667 -13.12 -42.40 -10.35
CA GLY A 667 -11.73 -42.59 -9.90
C GLY A 667 -11.47 -41.74 -8.66
N VAL A 668 -11.33 -42.39 -7.51
CA VAL A 668 -10.78 -41.74 -6.30
C VAL A 668 -9.31 -41.43 -6.57
N MET A 669 -8.96 -40.17 -6.81
CA MET A 669 -7.55 -39.76 -6.82
C MET A 669 -7.06 -39.61 -5.36
N SER A 670 -6.60 -40.72 -4.76
CA SER A 670 -5.84 -40.65 -3.52
C SER A 670 -4.38 -40.36 -3.87
N TYR A 671 -3.90 -39.19 -3.49
CA TYR A 671 -2.46 -38.89 -3.54
C TYR A 671 -1.77 -39.34 -2.24
N ARG A 672 -0.53 -39.79 -2.37
CA ARG A 672 0.27 -40.20 -1.20
C ARG A 672 0.76 -38.98 -0.45
N PRO A 673 0.76 -38.99 0.91
CA PRO A 673 1.39 -37.91 1.67
C PRO A 673 2.85 -37.71 1.25
N GLY A 674 3.32 -36.47 1.26
CA GLY A 674 4.70 -36.18 0.94
C GLY A 674 4.90 -34.90 0.16
N TRP A 675 6.08 -34.82 -0.43
CA TRP A 675 6.56 -33.65 -1.16
C TRP A 675 6.30 -33.78 -2.67
N TYR A 676 5.75 -32.73 -3.27
CA TYR A 676 5.41 -32.66 -4.68
C TYR A 676 6.10 -31.45 -5.33
N PRO A 677 7.31 -31.65 -5.89
CA PRO A 677 8.04 -30.57 -6.55
C PRO A 677 7.51 -30.28 -7.95
N SER A 678 7.72 -29.05 -8.40
CA SER A 678 7.58 -28.63 -9.79
C SER A 678 8.65 -27.61 -10.17
N LEU A 679 8.96 -27.56 -11.45
CA LEU A 679 9.88 -26.60 -12.06
C LEU A 679 9.12 -25.79 -13.10
N GLY A 680 9.45 -24.51 -13.22
CA GLY A 680 8.82 -23.68 -14.22
C GLY A 680 9.67 -22.46 -14.59
N VAL A 681 9.20 -21.79 -15.63
CA VAL A 681 9.77 -20.54 -16.11
C VAL A 681 8.63 -19.56 -16.38
N GLY A 682 8.69 -18.40 -15.78
CA GLY A 682 7.84 -17.27 -16.07
C GLY A 682 8.55 -16.25 -16.96
N ALA A 683 7.79 -15.53 -17.77
CA ALA A 683 8.24 -14.34 -18.48
C ALA A 683 7.29 -13.19 -18.14
N LEU A 684 7.88 -12.08 -17.68
CA LEU A 684 7.13 -10.87 -17.35
C LEU A 684 7.45 -9.79 -18.40
N SER A 685 6.42 -9.15 -18.91
CA SER A 685 6.53 -8.10 -19.93
C SER A 685 5.59 -6.93 -19.62
N PHE A 686 5.64 -5.87 -20.42
CA PHE A 686 4.78 -4.70 -20.25
C PHE A 686 4.84 -4.13 -18.82
N PHE A 687 6.04 -3.78 -18.36
CA PHE A 687 6.28 -3.26 -16.99
C PHE A 687 5.96 -4.27 -15.87
N ASP A 688 6.22 -5.55 -16.13
CA ASP A 688 5.85 -6.67 -15.27
C ASP A 688 4.33 -6.85 -15.10
N LEU A 689 3.53 -6.26 -15.99
CA LEU A 689 2.07 -6.37 -15.92
C LEU A 689 1.56 -7.72 -16.44
N ILE A 690 2.11 -8.21 -17.55
CA ILE A 690 1.70 -9.48 -18.16
C ILE A 690 2.74 -10.54 -17.81
N ARG A 691 2.26 -11.66 -17.29
CA ARG A 691 3.07 -12.82 -16.95
C ARG A 691 2.61 -14.05 -17.73
N VAL A 692 3.56 -14.74 -18.36
CA VAL A 692 3.37 -16.03 -19.03
C VAL A 692 4.20 -17.05 -18.30
N ASP A 693 3.59 -18.18 -17.93
CA ASP A 693 4.25 -19.26 -17.19
C ASP A 693 4.12 -20.60 -17.92
N VAL A 694 5.21 -21.35 -17.89
CA VAL A 694 5.24 -22.76 -18.27
C VAL A 694 5.84 -23.54 -17.11
N SER A 695 5.19 -24.60 -16.66
CA SER A 695 5.68 -25.40 -15.55
C SER A 695 5.39 -26.88 -15.73
N ARG A 696 6.15 -27.71 -15.01
CA ARG A 696 6.02 -29.16 -15.01
C ARG A 696 6.02 -29.70 -13.59
N GLY A 697 4.99 -30.47 -13.25
CA GLY A 697 4.96 -31.28 -12.04
C GLY A 697 5.92 -32.47 -12.16
N MET A 698 6.81 -32.63 -11.17
CA MET A 698 7.89 -33.63 -11.26
C MET A 698 7.44 -35.04 -10.86
N ARG A 699 6.31 -35.19 -10.18
CA ARG A 699 5.81 -36.53 -9.82
C ARG A 699 4.89 -37.14 -10.89
N ASP A 700 3.98 -36.33 -11.44
CA ASP A 700 3.03 -36.79 -12.45
C ASP A 700 3.45 -36.42 -13.89
N GLY A 701 4.51 -35.65 -14.05
CA GLY A 701 5.06 -35.28 -15.35
C GLY A 701 4.18 -34.33 -16.16
N ARG A 702 3.21 -33.66 -15.53
CA ARG A 702 2.23 -32.80 -16.20
C ARG A 702 2.81 -31.42 -16.52
N TRP A 703 2.58 -30.99 -17.76
CA TRP A 703 2.86 -29.63 -18.19
C TRP A 703 1.65 -28.74 -17.98
N THR A 704 1.87 -27.54 -17.48
CA THR A 704 0.85 -26.49 -17.40
C THR A 704 1.36 -25.21 -18.04
N PHE A 705 0.45 -24.50 -18.68
CA PHE A 705 0.70 -23.21 -19.32
C PHE A 705 -0.28 -22.19 -18.76
N GLY A 706 0.18 -20.98 -18.52
CA GLY A 706 -0.64 -19.90 -18.00
C GLY A 706 -0.25 -18.53 -18.54
N ILE A 707 -1.25 -17.71 -18.77
CA ILE A 707 -1.08 -16.26 -19.00
C ILE A 707 -1.94 -15.56 -17.96
N ASP A 708 -1.37 -14.59 -17.25
CA ASP A 708 -2.13 -13.79 -16.29
C ASP A 708 -1.53 -12.38 -16.18
N ILE A 709 -2.28 -11.52 -15.55
CA ILE A 709 -1.78 -10.23 -15.10
C ILE A 709 -0.99 -10.45 -13.81
N SER A 710 0.09 -9.70 -13.63
CA SER A 710 0.92 -9.78 -12.42
C SER A 710 0.05 -9.69 -11.16
N ARG A 711 0.35 -10.54 -10.18
CA ARG A 711 -0.40 -10.67 -8.92
C ARG A 711 -0.61 -9.34 -8.18
N ASP A 712 0.31 -8.41 -8.34
CA ASP A 712 0.20 -7.09 -7.73
C ASP A 712 -1.06 -6.31 -8.17
N PHE A 713 -1.64 -6.68 -9.31
CA PHE A 713 -2.83 -6.02 -9.87
C PHE A 713 -4.14 -6.81 -9.66
N TRP A 714 -4.08 -8.02 -9.08
CA TRP A 714 -5.28 -8.86 -8.90
C TRP A 714 -6.35 -8.23 -8.00
N SER A 715 -5.96 -7.39 -7.07
CA SER A 715 -6.91 -6.68 -6.19
C SER A 715 -7.81 -5.69 -6.91
N ILE A 716 -7.48 -5.32 -8.16
CA ILE A 716 -8.19 -4.33 -8.97
C ILE A 716 -9.07 -5.02 -10.01
N LEU A 717 -8.63 -6.18 -10.47
CA LEU A 717 -9.30 -6.98 -11.49
C LEU A 717 -10.30 -7.95 -10.87
#